data_782d25c782f72826bcca9a5cd240458d
#
_entry.id   782d25c782f72826bcca9a5cd240458d
#
_cell.length_a   1.000
_cell.length_b   1.000
_cell.length_c   1.000
_cell.angle_alpha   90.00
_cell.angle_beta   90.00
_cell.angle_gamma   90.00
#
_symmetry.space_group_name_H-M   'P 1'
#
loop_
_entity.id
_entity.type
_entity.pdbx_description
1 polymer ?
#
loop_
_entity_poly.entity_id
_entity_poly.type
_entity_poly.pdbx_seq_one_letter_code
_entity_poly.pdbx_strand_id
1 'polypeptide(L)'
;MFIPRPSHAIDFFYENAPYLRNEQEGIRVSPLVKDEPLVNTIEGVKIVYDIFRNTVRRQPNDPFIGWHDTLSAPYEWMTYDEVNEKVEACGSGLLQFEELTENSSKCVGLYATNCPGWLIAELGCWAYGLVVVPLYDTLGQEALKHICNEAELSVIVCDTPERAKKLIDERRSMPHLKHIVVLFSKEELEDLRSAAGSDVGMITFNELLARGNANRQKPCPLDEDGLVTICYTSGTTGTPKGAMICNRNLIAIIAGTQRVLGKFITKEDTILSFLPLAHIYEQYCEIYLMYVGARIGFYSGNITTVSEDLRMLRPTIFTSVPRLLCRIYDNVYERICKSTFKQFLLKFALKEKCHQVDKQIYNKSFWDSMIFSKILRNFGGRVRLVLVTGAPIAPPVLRFTRAVFSCPVLEGYGCTETCGPVSSSLAGDLKGSHVGAPWPSVEIKLTDVPDMDLVASRDNRGEICVRGDSCISGYYKNPEKTAKLIDEDGWLHTGDVGTWHEGCLKVVDRCKNIFKLAQGEYIAPEKLELVYQQSALINQIFVDGDAHSTFPVALVVPEVEPLLKALSNHSPKSPRESIVAPQSKPSLEDICADPIAKKIVMAELKSLSEAANFMGFEKVKNIKLISEPFSIDNSMLTPTQKVARPAVRKRYAEELVNLYKEHPVAQ
;
A
#
# COMPACT_ATOMS: atom_id res chain seq x y z
N MET A 1 1.98 29.94 -6.40
CA MET A 1 3.45 29.93 -6.38
C MET A 1 3.91 29.06 -7.53
N PHE A 2 4.63 29.60 -8.50
CA PHE A 2 5.18 28.84 -9.61
C PHE A 2 6.24 27.91 -9.04
N ILE A 3 6.15 26.60 -9.32
CA ILE A 3 7.34 25.72 -9.20
C ILE A 3 8.24 26.20 -10.33
N PRO A 4 9.43 26.77 -10.06
CA PRO A 4 10.37 27.05 -11.14
C PRO A 4 10.68 25.71 -11.80
N ARG A 5 10.56 25.61 -13.12
CA ARG A 5 11.14 24.49 -13.86
C ARG A 5 12.63 24.52 -13.53
N PRO A 6 13.21 23.45 -12.98
CA PRO A 6 14.65 23.34 -13.03
C PRO A 6 14.99 23.35 -14.52
N SER A 7 15.82 24.27 -14.96
CA SER A 7 16.32 24.32 -16.34
C SER A 7 17.02 23.02 -16.77
N HIS A 8 17.32 22.13 -15.83
CA HIS A 8 17.93 20.81 -16.02
C HIS A 8 16.95 19.64 -15.90
N ALA A 9 15.65 19.90 -15.69
CA ALA A 9 14.65 18.82 -15.64
C ALA A 9 14.50 18.08 -16.99
N ILE A 10 14.82 18.76 -18.09
CA ILE A 10 14.71 18.22 -19.45
C ILE A 10 15.69 17.05 -19.67
N ASP A 11 16.92 17.12 -19.14
CA ASP A 11 17.93 16.07 -19.33
C ASP A 11 17.66 14.81 -18.46
N PHE A 12 16.88 14.93 -17.39
CA PHE A 12 16.52 13.80 -16.52
C PHE A 12 15.43 12.89 -17.11
N PHE A 13 14.65 13.37 -18.07
CA PHE A 13 13.46 12.69 -18.56
C PHE A 13 13.69 11.78 -19.76
N TYR A 14 14.87 11.84 -20.39
CA TYR A 14 15.14 11.09 -21.61
C TYR A 14 15.80 9.73 -21.39
N GLU A 15 16.35 9.42 -20.23
CA GLU A 15 16.99 8.14 -19.92
C GLU A 15 16.16 7.31 -18.92
N ASN A 16 14.90 6.99 -19.25
CA ASN A 16 14.09 6.08 -18.44
C ASN A 16 14.44 4.61 -18.69
N ALA A 17 15.24 4.30 -19.69
CA ALA A 17 15.66 2.94 -19.95
C ALA A 17 16.72 2.52 -18.92
N PRO A 18 16.54 1.37 -18.22
CA PRO A 18 17.54 0.84 -17.33
C PRO A 18 18.82 0.54 -18.08
N TYR A 19 19.94 0.77 -17.42
CA TYR A 19 21.25 0.43 -17.96
C TYR A 19 21.52 -1.07 -17.79
N LEU A 20 21.90 -1.74 -18.87
CA LEU A 20 22.24 -3.16 -18.89
C LEU A 20 23.70 -3.31 -18.45
N ARG A 21 23.91 -3.63 -17.17
CA ARG A 21 25.26 -3.74 -16.55
C ARG A 21 25.98 -5.04 -16.90
N ASN A 22 25.20 -6.12 -17.05
CA ASN A 22 25.72 -7.42 -17.44
C ASN A 22 24.78 -8.06 -18.48
N GLU A 23 25.23 -8.14 -19.74
CA GLU A 23 24.44 -8.70 -20.84
C GLU A 23 24.21 -10.21 -20.69
N GLN A 24 25.19 -10.97 -20.18
CA GLN A 24 25.09 -12.43 -20.06
C GLN A 24 24.04 -12.84 -19.05
N GLU A 25 23.96 -12.10 -17.93
CA GLU A 25 22.99 -12.38 -16.86
C GLU A 25 21.73 -11.54 -16.97
N GLY A 26 21.65 -10.58 -17.89
CA GLY A 26 20.53 -9.67 -18.04
C GLY A 26 20.34 -8.70 -16.88
N ILE A 27 21.41 -8.41 -16.11
CA ILE A 27 21.36 -7.54 -14.93
C ILE A 27 21.21 -6.08 -15.35
N ARG A 28 20.21 -5.43 -14.80
CA ARG A 28 19.91 -4.01 -15.06
C ARG A 28 19.94 -3.18 -13.80
N VAL A 29 20.36 -1.94 -13.96
CA VAL A 29 20.45 -0.93 -12.89
C VAL A 29 19.79 0.37 -13.33
N SER A 30 19.63 1.28 -12.38
CA SER A 30 19.15 2.62 -12.64
C SER A 30 20.04 3.35 -13.67
N PRO A 31 19.46 4.10 -14.62
CA PRO A 31 20.21 4.96 -15.50
C PRO A 31 20.98 6.07 -14.75
N LEU A 32 20.61 6.31 -13.49
CA LEU A 32 21.26 7.31 -12.63
C LEU A 32 22.58 6.85 -12.02
N VAL A 33 22.89 5.55 -12.09
CA VAL A 33 24.15 4.98 -11.57
C VAL A 33 24.99 4.30 -12.65
N LYS A 34 24.39 3.76 -13.70
CA LYS A 34 25.10 3.12 -14.83
C LYS A 34 26.25 2.19 -14.37
N ASP A 35 27.49 2.62 -14.59
CA ASP A 35 28.71 1.90 -14.23
C ASP A 35 29.22 2.24 -12.81
N GLU A 36 28.57 3.20 -12.13
CA GLU A 36 28.89 3.56 -10.74
C GLU A 36 28.40 2.48 -9.77
N PRO A 37 28.96 2.39 -8.56
CA PRO A 37 28.40 1.56 -7.49
C PRO A 37 26.93 1.94 -7.18
N LEU A 38 26.18 0.99 -6.63
CA LEU A 38 24.83 1.27 -6.13
C LEU A 38 24.86 2.35 -5.03
N VAL A 39 23.82 3.17 -5.00
CA VAL A 39 23.70 4.26 -4.02
C VAL A 39 23.03 3.72 -2.77
N ASN A 40 23.81 3.34 -1.78
CA ASN A 40 23.34 2.67 -0.55
C ASN A 40 23.79 3.36 0.75
N THR A 41 24.48 4.50 0.66
CA THR A 41 24.95 5.26 1.82
C THR A 41 24.57 6.74 1.72
N ILE A 42 24.47 7.40 2.87
CA ILE A 42 24.25 8.84 3.01
C ILE A 42 25.36 9.39 3.89
N GLU A 43 25.99 10.48 3.46
CA GLU A 43 27.07 11.12 4.22
C GLU A 43 26.57 11.54 5.62
N GLY A 44 27.29 11.13 6.66
CA GLY A 44 26.97 11.45 8.04
C GLY A 44 25.77 10.68 8.63
N VAL A 45 25.29 9.61 7.94
CA VAL A 45 24.21 8.75 8.39
C VAL A 45 24.70 7.30 8.39
N LYS A 46 24.74 6.65 9.54
CA LYS A 46 25.09 5.24 9.71
C LYS A 46 23.89 4.38 10.11
N ILE A 47 22.93 4.99 10.78
CA ILE A 47 21.73 4.33 11.31
C ILE A 47 20.50 5.20 11.03
N VAL A 48 19.32 4.61 11.00
CA VAL A 48 18.06 5.34 10.71
C VAL A 48 17.81 6.47 11.74
N TYR A 49 18.19 6.29 13.00
CA TYR A 49 18.07 7.34 14.02
C TYR A 49 18.97 8.57 13.74
N ASP A 50 20.09 8.42 13.03
CA ASP A 50 20.93 9.57 12.61
C ASP A 50 20.17 10.48 11.63
N ILE A 51 19.27 9.93 10.81
CA ILE A 51 18.41 10.71 9.90
C ILE A 51 17.63 11.75 10.71
N PHE A 52 16.94 11.30 11.75
CA PHE A 52 16.17 12.18 12.64
C PHE A 52 17.08 13.16 13.37
N ARG A 53 18.12 12.67 14.04
CA ARG A 53 19.05 13.48 14.83
C ARG A 53 19.74 14.58 14.02
N ASN A 54 20.15 14.27 12.79
CA ASN A 54 20.78 15.25 11.91
C ASN A 54 19.79 16.33 11.50
N THR A 55 18.52 15.98 11.31
CA THR A 55 17.47 16.97 11.01
C THR A 55 17.13 17.83 12.22
N VAL A 56 17.02 17.26 13.42
CA VAL A 56 16.88 18.02 14.67
C VAL A 56 18.00 19.08 14.80
N ARG A 57 19.25 18.68 14.58
CA ARG A 57 20.40 19.61 14.64
C ARG A 57 20.35 20.72 13.59
N ARG A 58 19.87 20.41 12.39
CA ARG A 58 19.81 21.34 11.26
C ARG A 58 18.66 22.33 11.38
N GLN A 59 17.52 21.91 11.89
CA GLN A 59 16.27 22.71 11.95
C GLN A 59 15.40 22.37 13.16
N PRO A 60 15.89 22.61 14.40
CA PRO A 60 15.19 22.20 15.63
C PRO A 60 13.79 22.82 15.78
N ASN A 61 13.62 24.07 15.35
CA ASN A 61 12.39 24.84 15.54
C ASN A 61 11.40 24.73 14.37
N ASP A 62 11.74 23.99 13.29
CA ASP A 62 10.81 23.80 12.17
C ASP A 62 9.70 22.80 12.59
N PRO A 63 8.43 23.01 12.18
CA PRO A 63 7.35 22.10 12.47
C PRO A 63 7.60 20.73 11.80
N PHE A 64 7.41 19.65 12.56
CA PHE A 64 7.66 18.28 12.10
C PHE A 64 6.39 17.46 12.03
N ILE A 65 5.76 17.16 13.16
CA ILE A 65 4.54 16.35 13.20
C ILE A 65 3.35 17.17 13.66
N GLY A 66 2.21 16.96 12.98
CA GLY A 66 0.99 17.69 13.24
C GLY A 66 -0.21 16.76 13.37
N TRP A 67 -1.18 17.15 14.20
CA TRP A 67 -2.44 16.45 14.41
C TRP A 67 -3.55 17.47 14.71
N HIS A 68 -4.76 17.00 14.81
CA HIS A 68 -5.90 17.77 15.29
C HIS A 68 -6.83 16.87 16.11
N ASP A 69 -7.40 17.39 17.17
CA ASP A 69 -8.28 16.62 18.06
C ASP A 69 -9.68 16.42 17.48
N THR A 70 -10.13 17.36 16.67
CA THR A 70 -11.45 17.30 16.02
C THR A 70 -11.37 17.86 14.60
N LEU A 71 -12.26 17.41 13.70
CA LEU A 71 -12.35 17.87 12.31
C LEU A 71 -12.62 19.39 12.14
N SER A 72 -12.92 20.10 13.23
CA SER A 72 -13.11 21.57 13.23
C SER A 72 -11.92 22.33 13.80
N ALA A 73 -10.97 21.64 14.45
CA ALA A 73 -9.78 22.24 15.03
C ALA A 73 -8.65 22.34 14.00
N PRO A 74 -7.86 23.41 14.00
CA PRO A 74 -6.67 23.49 13.16
C PRO A 74 -5.64 22.42 13.57
N TYR A 75 -4.70 22.11 12.65
CA TYR A 75 -3.56 21.27 13.00
C TYR A 75 -2.69 21.96 14.04
N GLU A 76 -2.41 21.25 15.13
CA GLU A 76 -1.36 21.57 16.09
C GLU A 76 -0.06 20.92 15.64
N TRP A 77 1.07 21.56 15.92
CA TRP A 77 2.36 21.10 15.42
C TRP A 77 3.38 21.04 16.55
N MET A 78 4.10 19.92 16.62
CA MET A 78 5.35 19.82 17.36
C MET A 78 6.54 20.06 16.44
N THR A 79 7.52 20.80 16.92
CA THR A 79 8.81 21.01 16.26
C THR A 79 9.67 19.74 16.31
N TYR A 80 10.73 19.72 15.50
CA TYR A 80 11.71 18.63 15.54
C TYR A 80 12.34 18.47 16.95
N ASP A 81 12.62 19.56 17.65
CA ASP A 81 13.20 19.53 18.99
C ASP A 81 12.22 19.03 20.05
N GLU A 82 10.97 19.52 20.01
CA GLU A 82 9.91 19.03 20.92
C GLU A 82 9.65 17.52 20.76
N VAL A 83 9.72 17.01 19.51
CA VAL A 83 9.61 15.58 19.26
C VAL A 83 10.83 14.84 19.77
N ASN A 84 12.04 15.37 19.58
CA ASN A 84 13.29 14.78 20.11
C ASN A 84 13.25 14.61 21.64
N GLU A 85 12.79 15.63 22.37
CA GLU A 85 12.60 15.53 23.82
C GLU A 85 11.67 14.36 24.22
N LYS A 86 10.56 14.19 23.48
CA LYS A 86 9.63 13.09 23.74
C LYS A 86 10.20 11.73 23.32
N VAL A 87 10.95 11.66 22.22
CA VAL A 87 11.64 10.45 21.74
C VAL A 87 12.63 9.93 22.79
N GLU A 88 13.47 10.82 23.33
CA GLU A 88 14.42 10.44 24.36
C GLU A 88 13.73 10.05 25.67
N ALA A 89 12.65 10.75 26.06
CA ALA A 89 11.84 10.38 27.21
C ALA A 89 11.16 9.02 27.01
N CYS A 90 10.58 8.76 25.83
CA CYS A 90 9.93 7.50 25.52
C CYS A 90 10.91 6.33 25.60
N GLY A 91 12.04 6.40 24.91
CA GLY A 91 13.04 5.34 24.93
C GLY A 91 13.62 5.10 26.31
N SER A 92 13.95 6.17 27.07
CA SER A 92 14.38 6.04 28.46
C SER A 92 13.31 5.39 29.36
N GLY A 93 12.03 5.68 29.10
CA GLY A 93 10.91 5.06 29.81
C GLY A 93 10.74 3.58 29.46
N LEU A 94 10.89 3.21 28.19
CA LEU A 94 10.83 1.83 27.72
C LEU A 94 11.94 0.97 28.35
N LEU A 95 13.15 1.50 28.48
CA LEU A 95 14.27 0.78 29.14
C LEU A 95 14.04 0.52 30.63
N GLN A 96 12.99 1.04 31.26
CA GLN A 96 12.65 0.71 32.64
C GLN A 96 11.80 -0.56 32.78
N PHE A 97 11.36 -1.14 31.68
CA PHE A 97 10.76 -2.47 31.67
C PHE A 97 11.89 -3.51 31.63
N GLU A 98 12.01 -4.30 32.72
CA GLU A 98 13.07 -5.31 32.87
C GLU A 98 13.06 -6.30 31.68
N GLU A 99 11.87 -6.64 31.18
CA GLU A 99 11.72 -7.58 30.08
C GLU A 99 12.39 -7.11 28.79
N LEU A 100 12.56 -5.81 28.56
CA LEU A 100 13.25 -5.27 27.39
C LEU A 100 14.77 -5.17 27.57
N THR A 101 15.28 -5.26 28.80
CA THR A 101 16.71 -5.11 29.12
C THR A 101 17.39 -6.43 29.43
N GLU A 102 16.70 -7.33 30.13
CA GLU A 102 17.26 -8.59 30.64
C GLU A 102 16.98 -9.80 29.73
N ASN A 103 15.95 -9.73 28.89
CA ASN A 103 15.52 -10.82 28.01
C ASN A 103 16.11 -10.72 26.58
N SER A 104 16.10 -11.85 25.90
CA SER A 104 16.61 -12.00 24.53
C SER A 104 15.81 -11.21 23.48
N SER A 105 14.54 -10.91 23.75
CA SER A 105 13.69 -10.16 22.83
C SER A 105 13.59 -8.69 23.24
N LYS A 106 14.21 -7.81 22.44
CA LYS A 106 14.11 -6.35 22.58
C LYS A 106 12.96 -5.77 21.74
N CYS A 107 11.91 -6.57 21.49
CA CYS A 107 10.81 -6.22 20.61
C CYS A 107 9.71 -5.45 21.34
N VAL A 108 9.27 -4.35 20.73
CA VAL A 108 8.14 -3.54 21.19
C VAL A 108 7.06 -3.54 20.12
N GLY A 109 5.85 -3.99 20.48
CA GLY A 109 4.70 -3.97 19.58
C GLY A 109 4.09 -2.56 19.46
N LEU A 110 3.82 -2.11 18.26
CA LEU A 110 3.04 -0.89 18.00
C LEU A 110 1.70 -1.28 17.37
N TYR A 111 0.62 -1.22 18.16
CA TYR A 111 -0.73 -1.62 17.77
C TYR A 111 -1.67 -0.40 17.77
N ALA A 112 -1.48 0.47 16.79
CA ALA A 112 -2.17 1.75 16.70
C ALA A 112 -2.44 2.16 15.25
N THR A 113 -3.32 3.13 15.07
CA THR A 113 -3.41 3.90 13.83
C THR A 113 -2.30 4.95 13.78
N ASN A 114 -2.10 5.56 12.61
CA ASN A 114 -1.10 6.62 12.46
C ASN A 114 -1.41 7.79 13.39
N CYS A 115 -0.49 8.11 14.28
CA CYS A 115 -0.63 9.20 15.24
C CYS A 115 0.75 9.64 15.75
N PRO A 116 0.87 10.82 16.38
CA PRO A 116 2.13 11.28 16.96
C PRO A 116 2.79 10.29 17.91
N GLY A 117 1.98 9.60 18.74
CA GLY A 117 2.45 8.60 19.70
C GLY A 117 3.14 7.40 19.04
N TRP A 118 2.66 6.96 17.88
CA TRP A 118 3.32 5.91 17.08
C TRP A 118 4.74 6.33 16.70
N LEU A 119 4.89 7.47 16.02
CA LEU A 119 6.20 7.90 15.53
C LEU A 119 7.19 8.20 16.66
N ILE A 120 6.72 8.78 17.77
CA ILE A 120 7.56 9.01 18.96
C ILE A 120 8.03 7.68 19.57
N ALA A 121 7.14 6.68 19.67
CA ALA A 121 7.50 5.36 20.20
C ALA A 121 8.48 4.62 19.27
N GLU A 122 8.25 4.68 17.95
CA GLU A 122 9.13 4.08 16.94
C GLU A 122 10.54 4.69 16.97
N LEU A 123 10.65 6.02 16.95
CA LEU A 123 11.92 6.72 17.08
C LEU A 123 12.57 6.46 18.44
N GLY A 124 11.79 6.37 19.52
CA GLY A 124 12.26 5.99 20.85
C GLY A 124 12.88 4.60 20.88
N CYS A 125 12.25 3.63 20.23
CA CYS A 125 12.80 2.28 20.08
C CYS A 125 14.14 2.31 19.32
N TRP A 126 14.20 2.95 18.16
CA TRP A 126 15.43 3.04 17.36
C TRP A 126 16.57 3.76 18.07
N ALA A 127 16.24 4.80 18.84
CA ALA A 127 17.23 5.54 19.62
C ALA A 127 17.88 4.70 20.73
N TYR A 128 17.18 3.71 21.24
CA TYR A 128 17.61 2.93 22.42
C TYR A 128 17.82 1.44 22.13
N GLY A 129 18.01 1.07 20.86
CA GLY A 129 18.37 -0.29 20.45
C GLY A 129 17.25 -1.31 20.65
N LEU A 130 15.99 -0.86 20.63
CA LEU A 130 14.80 -1.70 20.65
C LEU A 130 14.28 -1.93 19.23
N VAL A 131 13.63 -3.08 19.01
CA VAL A 131 13.11 -3.49 17.72
C VAL A 131 11.60 -3.23 17.67
N VAL A 132 11.15 -2.51 16.67
CA VAL A 132 9.73 -2.23 16.47
C VAL A 132 9.05 -3.40 15.75
N VAL A 133 7.90 -3.81 16.27
CA VAL A 133 7.00 -4.79 15.61
C VAL A 133 5.68 -4.09 15.33
N PRO A 134 5.50 -3.58 14.11
CA PRO A 134 4.26 -2.95 13.68
C PRO A 134 3.13 -3.97 13.63
N LEU A 135 2.00 -3.67 14.26
CA LEU A 135 0.80 -4.49 14.27
C LEU A 135 -0.31 -3.74 13.53
N TYR A 136 -0.80 -4.32 12.44
CA TYR A 136 -1.92 -3.72 11.71
C TYR A 136 -3.17 -3.65 12.59
N ASP A 137 -3.88 -2.54 12.52
CA ASP A 137 -5.16 -2.32 13.18
C ASP A 137 -6.25 -3.32 12.73
N THR A 138 -6.09 -3.89 11.55
CA THR A 138 -6.97 -4.85 10.91
C THR A 138 -6.56 -6.33 11.11
N LEU A 139 -5.58 -6.62 11.97
CA LEU A 139 -5.18 -8.01 12.25
C LEU A 139 -6.33 -8.80 12.90
N GLY A 140 -6.59 -9.99 12.32
CA GLY A 140 -7.42 -11.00 12.97
C GLY A 140 -6.74 -11.56 14.23
N GLN A 141 -7.52 -12.10 15.16
CA GLN A 141 -7.04 -12.59 16.45
C GLN A 141 -5.90 -13.59 16.34
N GLU A 142 -6.01 -14.57 15.44
CA GLU A 142 -4.98 -15.62 15.27
C GLU A 142 -3.66 -15.05 14.74
N ALA A 143 -3.71 -14.09 13.82
CA ALA A 143 -2.52 -13.42 13.33
C ALA A 143 -1.85 -12.57 14.41
N LEU A 144 -2.64 -11.85 15.21
CA LEU A 144 -2.14 -11.07 16.35
C LEU A 144 -1.43 -11.98 17.38
N LYS A 145 -2.06 -13.08 17.78
CA LYS A 145 -1.45 -14.08 18.70
C LYS A 145 -0.15 -14.65 18.14
N HIS A 146 -0.16 -15.03 16.87
CA HIS A 146 1.02 -15.58 16.21
C HIS A 146 2.18 -14.57 16.26
N ILE A 147 1.96 -13.32 15.88
CA ILE A 147 2.99 -12.28 15.87
C ILE A 147 3.51 -12.00 17.28
N CYS A 148 2.60 -11.81 18.24
CA CYS A 148 2.97 -11.55 19.64
C CYS A 148 3.83 -12.66 20.24
N ASN A 149 3.51 -13.90 19.92
CA ASN A 149 4.26 -15.07 20.44
C ASN A 149 5.57 -15.30 19.71
N GLU A 150 5.61 -15.18 18.37
CA GLU A 150 6.83 -15.37 17.58
C GLU A 150 7.87 -14.29 17.89
N ALA A 151 7.43 -13.03 18.01
CA ALA A 151 8.29 -11.90 18.37
C ALA A 151 8.51 -11.76 19.89
N GLU A 152 7.86 -12.60 20.71
CA GLU A 152 7.96 -12.58 22.19
C GLU A 152 7.70 -11.18 22.75
N LEU A 153 6.61 -10.54 22.31
CA LEU A 153 6.28 -9.17 22.67
C LEU A 153 5.93 -9.07 24.18
N SER A 154 6.79 -8.42 24.95
CA SER A 154 6.56 -8.14 26.36
C SER A 154 5.88 -6.78 26.60
N VAL A 155 6.10 -5.82 25.71
CA VAL A 155 5.54 -4.47 25.76
C VAL A 155 4.81 -4.16 24.44
N ILE A 156 3.57 -3.70 24.54
CA ILE A 156 2.79 -3.25 23.37
C ILE A 156 2.24 -1.85 23.66
N VAL A 157 2.46 -0.94 22.71
CA VAL A 157 1.86 0.40 22.70
C VAL A 157 0.58 0.34 21.87
N CYS A 158 -0.57 0.80 22.41
CA CYS A 158 -1.84 0.82 21.66
C CYS A 158 -2.62 2.12 21.86
N ASP A 159 -3.48 2.45 20.89
CA ASP A 159 -4.13 3.76 20.80
C ASP A 159 -5.59 3.79 21.22
N THR A 160 -6.28 2.64 21.30
CA THR A 160 -7.71 2.63 21.65
C THR A 160 -8.04 1.62 22.75
N PRO A 161 -9.09 1.91 23.56
CA PRO A 161 -9.58 0.98 24.57
C PRO A 161 -9.97 -0.39 24.00
N GLU A 162 -10.52 -0.44 22.79
CA GLU A 162 -10.93 -1.69 22.13
C GLU A 162 -9.73 -2.57 21.81
N ARG A 163 -8.62 -1.97 21.35
CA ARG A 163 -7.37 -2.71 21.08
C ARG A 163 -6.71 -3.20 22.36
N ALA A 164 -6.66 -2.36 23.38
CA ALA A 164 -6.18 -2.76 24.71
C ALA A 164 -7.01 -3.92 25.27
N LYS A 165 -8.34 -3.86 25.14
CA LYS A 165 -9.23 -4.95 25.57
C LYS A 165 -8.96 -6.25 24.80
N LYS A 166 -8.75 -6.21 23.49
CA LYS A 166 -8.39 -7.40 22.71
C LYS A 166 -7.12 -8.06 23.24
N LEU A 167 -6.08 -7.26 23.56
CA LEU A 167 -4.84 -7.76 24.15
C LEU A 167 -5.09 -8.40 25.52
N ILE A 168 -5.90 -7.76 26.37
CA ILE A 168 -6.25 -8.28 27.70
C ILE A 168 -7.03 -9.59 27.60
N ASP A 169 -8.03 -9.65 26.74
CA ASP A 169 -8.87 -10.84 26.57
C ASP A 169 -8.05 -12.06 26.09
N GLU A 170 -7.05 -11.82 25.24
CA GLU A 170 -6.18 -12.85 24.67
C GLU A 170 -4.87 -13.09 25.45
N ARG A 171 -4.64 -12.39 26.57
CA ARG A 171 -3.36 -12.44 27.32
C ARG A 171 -2.89 -13.84 27.72
N ARG A 172 -3.87 -14.75 28.01
CA ARG A 172 -3.55 -16.14 28.36
C ARG A 172 -2.88 -16.92 27.23
N SER A 173 -3.16 -16.53 25.98
CA SER A 173 -2.54 -17.11 24.77
C SER A 173 -1.28 -16.34 24.33
N MET A 174 -0.92 -15.26 25.03
CA MET A 174 0.26 -14.43 24.80
C MET A 174 1.11 -14.34 26.07
N PRO A 175 1.82 -15.39 26.48
CA PRO A 175 2.49 -15.50 27.78
C PRO A 175 3.63 -14.48 27.99
N HIS A 176 4.18 -13.94 26.91
CA HIS A 176 5.23 -12.93 26.96
C HIS A 176 4.70 -11.53 27.27
N LEU A 177 3.42 -11.23 27.01
CA LEU A 177 2.86 -9.89 27.23
C LEU A 177 2.79 -9.55 28.71
N LYS A 178 3.53 -8.53 29.13
CA LYS A 178 3.65 -8.04 30.51
C LYS A 178 3.15 -6.61 30.67
N HIS A 179 3.31 -5.77 29.65
CA HIS A 179 2.99 -4.35 29.75
C HIS A 179 2.23 -3.85 28.51
N ILE A 180 1.21 -3.04 28.75
CA ILE A 180 0.49 -2.30 27.73
C ILE A 180 0.65 -0.79 28.03
N VAL A 181 1.19 -0.06 27.08
CA VAL A 181 1.29 1.39 27.12
C VAL A 181 0.16 1.96 26.26
N VAL A 182 -0.70 2.80 26.82
CA VAL A 182 -1.88 3.30 26.12
C VAL A 182 -1.73 4.77 25.73
N LEU A 183 -2.17 5.12 24.51
CA LEU A 183 -2.12 6.47 23.97
C LEU A 183 -3.40 7.29 24.27
N PHE A 184 -4.41 6.67 24.88
CA PHE A 184 -5.67 7.30 25.27
C PHE A 184 -5.65 7.79 26.73
N SER A 185 -6.75 8.37 27.20
CA SER A 185 -6.84 9.06 28.49
C SER A 185 -6.66 8.11 29.69
N LYS A 186 -6.31 8.70 30.85
CA LYS A 186 -6.17 7.95 32.09
C LYS A 186 -7.52 7.45 32.61
N GLU A 187 -8.57 8.20 32.39
CA GLU A 187 -9.93 7.85 32.79
C GLU A 187 -10.38 6.56 32.09
N GLU A 188 -10.18 6.45 30.79
CA GLU A 188 -10.48 5.25 30.01
C GLU A 188 -9.59 4.06 30.41
N LEU A 189 -8.35 4.31 30.84
CA LEU A 189 -7.44 3.28 31.31
C LEU A 189 -7.90 2.65 32.64
N GLU A 190 -8.44 3.42 33.58
CA GLU A 190 -8.89 2.90 34.88
C GLU A 190 -10.01 1.87 34.73
N ASP A 191 -10.91 2.07 33.77
CA ASP A 191 -12.00 1.11 33.45
C ASP A 191 -11.43 -0.24 32.98
N LEU A 192 -10.33 -0.23 32.23
CA LEU A 192 -9.68 -1.42 31.71
C LEU A 192 -8.78 -2.13 32.73
N ARG A 193 -8.18 -1.41 33.68
CA ARG A 193 -7.30 -1.99 34.71
C ARG A 193 -7.99 -3.05 35.55
N SER A 194 -9.26 -2.84 35.88
CA SER A 194 -10.06 -3.81 36.63
C SER A 194 -10.28 -5.12 35.86
N ALA A 195 -10.33 -5.06 34.54
CA ALA A 195 -10.49 -6.23 33.66
C ALA A 195 -9.16 -6.95 33.37
N ALA A 196 -8.03 -6.23 33.39
CA ALA A 196 -6.70 -6.78 33.12
C ALA A 196 -6.21 -7.73 34.21
N GLY A 197 -6.66 -7.54 35.46
CA GLY A 197 -6.10 -8.27 36.62
C GLY A 197 -4.68 -7.82 36.96
N SER A 198 -3.98 -8.64 37.74
CA SER A 198 -2.59 -8.35 38.15
C SER A 198 -1.52 -8.81 37.16
N ASP A 199 -1.91 -9.51 36.10
CA ASP A 199 -0.97 -10.23 35.22
C ASP A 199 -0.33 -9.35 34.16
N VAL A 200 -0.95 -8.20 33.81
CA VAL A 200 -0.46 -7.25 32.81
C VAL A 200 -0.48 -5.84 33.37
N GLY A 201 0.71 -5.23 33.45
CA GLY A 201 0.85 -3.84 33.84
C GLY A 201 0.34 -2.88 32.75
N MET A 202 -0.39 -1.84 33.15
CA MET A 202 -0.91 -0.85 32.20
C MET A 202 -0.55 0.56 32.65
N ILE A 203 0.00 1.35 31.74
CA ILE A 203 0.34 2.77 32.00
C ILE A 203 -0.05 3.61 30.78
N THR A 204 -0.30 4.89 31.01
CA THR A 204 -0.47 5.83 29.91
C THR A 204 0.89 6.20 29.27
N PHE A 205 0.86 6.63 28.02
CA PHE A 205 2.04 7.13 27.33
C PHE A 205 2.67 8.33 28.05
N ASN A 206 1.85 9.20 28.63
CA ASN A 206 2.34 10.32 29.43
C ASN A 206 3.05 9.86 30.71
N GLU A 207 2.57 8.80 31.37
CA GLU A 207 3.26 8.18 32.51
C GLU A 207 4.60 7.56 32.08
N LEU A 208 4.66 6.94 30.89
CA LEU A 208 5.91 6.42 30.32
C LEU A 208 6.91 7.56 30.09
N LEU A 209 6.48 8.65 29.43
CA LEU A 209 7.33 9.83 29.20
C LEU A 209 7.81 10.46 30.53
N ALA A 210 6.93 10.56 31.53
CA ALA A 210 7.31 11.08 32.86
C ALA A 210 8.36 10.20 33.53
N ARG A 211 8.22 8.87 33.48
CA ARG A 211 9.22 7.92 33.98
C ARG A 211 10.56 8.09 33.26
N GLY A 212 10.54 8.19 31.94
CA GLY A 212 11.75 8.40 31.15
C GLY A 212 12.42 9.74 31.43
N ASN A 213 11.66 10.81 31.62
CA ASN A 213 12.21 12.11 32.01
C ASN A 213 12.85 12.09 33.39
N ALA A 214 12.26 11.35 34.36
CA ALA A 214 12.84 11.19 35.68
C ALA A 214 14.16 10.39 35.72
N ASN A 215 14.34 9.50 34.73
CA ASN A 215 15.51 8.60 34.60
C ASN A 215 16.07 8.62 33.17
N ARG A 216 16.38 9.80 32.65
CA ARG A 216 16.86 10.00 31.30
C ARG A 216 18.16 9.22 31.06
N GLN A 217 18.14 8.35 30.05
CA GLN A 217 19.29 7.62 29.56
C GLN A 217 19.85 8.29 28.29
N LYS A 218 21.12 8.03 27.98
CA LYS A 218 21.68 8.43 26.68
C LYS A 218 21.21 7.47 25.60
N PRO A 219 20.85 7.95 24.41
CA PRO A 219 20.56 7.08 23.28
C PRO A 219 21.70 6.10 23.00
N CYS A 220 21.34 4.83 22.81
CA CYS A 220 22.25 3.72 22.53
C CYS A 220 21.72 2.86 21.38
N PRO A 221 21.62 3.42 20.16
CA PRO A 221 21.07 2.72 19.01
C PRO A 221 21.95 1.55 18.59
N LEU A 222 21.37 0.60 17.86
CA LEU A 222 22.09 -0.51 17.24
C LEU A 222 22.93 0.01 16.05
N ASP A 223 23.93 -0.78 15.66
CA ASP A 223 24.81 -0.49 14.53
C ASP A 223 24.10 -0.64 13.16
N GLU A 224 24.87 -0.55 12.07
CA GLU A 224 24.35 -0.58 10.69
C GLU A 224 23.60 -1.89 10.38
N ASP A 225 24.02 -3.01 10.94
CA ASP A 225 23.40 -4.34 10.77
C ASP A 225 22.35 -4.63 11.83
N GLY A 226 22.18 -3.73 12.82
CA GLY A 226 21.21 -3.87 13.89
C GLY A 226 19.78 -3.89 13.37
N LEU A 227 19.02 -4.87 13.83
CA LEU A 227 17.59 -5.02 13.51
C LEU A 227 16.79 -3.89 14.16
N VAL A 228 16.04 -3.13 13.35
CA VAL A 228 15.24 -2.00 13.82
C VAL A 228 13.74 -2.25 13.73
N THR A 229 13.31 -3.07 12.77
CA THR A 229 11.89 -3.39 12.59
C THR A 229 11.72 -4.83 12.12
N ILE A 230 10.72 -5.54 12.68
CA ILE A 230 10.22 -6.81 12.14
C ILE A 230 8.85 -6.53 11.53
N CYS A 231 8.79 -6.36 10.22
CA CYS A 231 7.54 -6.05 9.53
C CYS A 231 6.86 -7.34 9.06
N TYR A 232 5.72 -7.68 9.69
CA TYR A 232 4.99 -8.90 9.34
C TYR A 232 4.16 -8.73 8.08
N THR A 233 4.37 -9.63 7.13
CA THR A 233 3.61 -9.70 5.88
C THR A 233 2.65 -10.88 5.90
N SER A 234 1.43 -10.67 5.41
CA SER A 234 0.49 -11.75 5.14
C SER A 234 0.95 -12.49 3.89
N GLY A 235 1.75 -13.53 4.06
CA GLY A 235 2.11 -14.40 2.95
C GLY A 235 0.87 -15.01 2.29
N THR A 236 0.95 -15.34 1.00
CA THR A 236 -0.09 -16.07 0.25
C THR A 236 -0.45 -17.42 0.89
N THR A 237 0.30 -17.89 1.88
CA THR A 237 0.14 -19.19 2.59
C THR A 237 -0.57 -19.08 3.94
N GLY A 238 -1.08 -17.92 4.33
CA GLY A 238 -1.95 -17.73 5.50
C GLY A 238 -1.24 -17.26 6.77
N THR A 239 -0.12 -17.85 7.21
CA THR A 239 0.59 -17.43 8.42
C THR A 239 1.50 -16.22 8.13
N PRO A 240 1.41 -15.13 8.89
CA PRO A 240 2.28 -13.98 8.73
C PRO A 240 3.77 -14.35 8.87
N LYS A 241 4.64 -13.60 8.18
CA LYS A 241 6.09 -13.78 8.20
C LYS A 241 6.73 -12.45 8.56
N GLY A 242 7.63 -12.44 9.53
CA GLY A 242 8.34 -11.25 9.97
C GLY A 242 9.55 -10.96 9.08
N ALA A 243 9.47 -9.96 8.21
CA ALA A 243 10.61 -9.46 7.45
C ALA A 243 11.57 -8.70 8.36
N MET A 244 12.82 -9.13 8.42
CA MET A 244 13.85 -8.51 9.27
C MET A 244 14.48 -7.29 8.58
N ILE A 245 14.16 -6.11 9.07
CA ILE A 245 14.64 -4.84 8.54
C ILE A 245 15.71 -4.27 9.45
N CYS A 246 16.92 -4.09 8.95
CA CYS A 246 18.04 -3.48 9.68
C CYS A 246 18.29 -2.03 9.25
N ASN A 247 19.15 -1.32 9.99
CA ASN A 247 19.52 0.06 9.68
C ASN A 247 20.01 0.22 8.24
N ARG A 248 20.92 -0.67 7.78
CA ARG A 248 21.49 -0.65 6.42
C ARG A 248 20.41 -0.65 5.34
N ASN A 249 19.35 -1.46 5.52
CA ASN A 249 18.28 -1.56 4.52
C ASN A 249 17.55 -0.22 4.35
N LEU A 250 17.18 0.42 5.47
CA LEU A 250 16.50 1.72 5.44
C LEU A 250 17.38 2.84 4.90
N ILE A 251 18.67 2.85 5.26
CA ILE A 251 19.60 3.87 4.73
C ILE A 251 19.77 3.71 3.22
N ALA A 252 19.93 2.48 2.72
CA ALA A 252 20.10 2.22 1.29
C ALA A 252 18.90 2.69 0.48
N ILE A 253 17.67 2.40 0.94
CA ILE A 253 16.47 2.87 0.23
C ILE A 253 16.30 4.39 0.27
N ILE A 254 16.64 5.05 1.39
CA ILE A 254 16.58 6.50 1.51
C ILE A 254 17.66 7.17 0.64
N ALA A 255 18.86 6.60 0.56
CA ALA A 255 19.94 7.07 -0.32
C ALA A 255 19.51 7.01 -1.79
N GLY A 256 18.95 5.87 -2.22
CA GLY A 256 18.38 5.72 -3.56
C GLY A 256 17.25 6.72 -3.83
N THR A 257 16.38 6.96 -2.84
CA THR A 257 15.31 7.95 -2.95
C THR A 257 15.84 9.36 -3.11
N GLN A 258 16.85 9.73 -2.35
CA GLN A 258 17.49 11.04 -2.48
C GLN A 258 18.06 11.26 -3.89
N ARG A 259 18.61 10.22 -4.51
CA ARG A 259 19.12 10.29 -5.88
C ARG A 259 18.00 10.52 -6.91
N VAL A 260 16.81 9.92 -6.69
CA VAL A 260 15.65 10.02 -7.60
C VAL A 260 14.78 11.25 -7.30
N LEU A 261 14.44 11.50 -6.05
CA LEU A 261 13.44 12.48 -5.65
C LEU A 261 14.00 13.74 -4.97
N GLY A 262 15.29 13.78 -4.65
CA GLY A 262 15.88 14.87 -3.87
C GLY A 262 15.79 16.26 -4.50
N LYS A 263 15.54 16.35 -5.81
CA LYS A 263 15.24 17.62 -6.49
C LYS A 263 13.77 18.01 -6.44
N PHE A 264 12.91 17.05 -6.10
CA PHE A 264 11.44 17.24 -6.10
C PHE A 264 10.87 17.45 -4.71
N ILE A 265 11.43 16.79 -3.70
CA ILE A 265 10.93 16.83 -2.33
C ILE A 265 11.87 17.67 -1.47
N THR A 266 11.31 18.60 -0.73
CA THR A 266 12.05 19.60 0.08
C THR A 266 11.43 19.74 1.46
N LYS A 267 12.08 20.45 2.35
CA LYS A 267 11.56 20.75 3.70
C LYS A 267 10.23 21.53 3.72
N GLU A 268 9.87 22.18 2.63
CA GLU A 268 8.61 22.90 2.51
C GLU A 268 7.40 22.00 2.26
N ASP A 269 7.67 20.69 2.04
CA ASP A 269 6.62 19.76 1.73
C ASP A 269 5.88 19.24 2.97
N THR A 270 4.69 18.78 2.72
CA THR A 270 3.80 18.23 3.73
C THR A 270 3.08 17.02 3.16
N ILE A 271 3.03 15.92 3.90
CA ILE A 271 2.25 14.72 3.61
C ILE A 271 1.12 14.59 4.64
N LEU A 272 0.02 13.94 4.26
CA LEU A 272 -0.94 13.39 5.21
C LEU A 272 -0.60 11.91 5.44
N SER A 273 -0.22 11.55 6.66
CA SER A 273 -0.01 10.18 7.11
C SER A 273 -1.36 9.52 7.36
N PHE A 274 -1.81 8.65 6.44
CA PHE A 274 -3.09 7.93 6.53
C PHE A 274 -3.04 6.50 5.96
N LEU A 275 -2.04 6.17 5.14
CA LEU A 275 -1.77 4.78 4.81
C LEU A 275 -1.17 4.10 6.05
N PRO A 276 -1.46 2.81 6.31
CA PRO A 276 -1.03 2.21 7.57
C PRO A 276 0.48 2.30 7.81
N LEU A 277 0.90 2.87 8.94
CA LEU A 277 2.32 2.87 9.38
C LEU A 277 2.84 1.46 9.68
N ALA A 278 1.95 0.51 9.90
CA ALA A 278 2.34 -0.91 9.96
C ALA A 278 2.87 -1.44 8.61
N HIS A 279 2.70 -0.71 7.51
CA HIS A 279 3.20 -1.06 6.20
C HIS A 279 4.47 -0.29 5.86
N ILE A 280 5.49 -1.00 5.36
CA ILE A 280 6.81 -0.42 5.04
C ILE A 280 6.72 0.79 4.09
N TYR A 281 5.71 0.86 3.22
CA TYR A 281 5.56 1.97 2.28
C TYR A 281 5.37 3.31 2.99
N GLU A 282 4.48 3.40 3.98
CA GLU A 282 4.26 4.64 4.72
C GLU A 282 5.45 4.95 5.63
N GLN A 283 6.01 3.95 6.33
CA GLN A 283 7.24 4.13 7.11
C GLN A 283 8.37 4.71 6.24
N TYR A 284 8.61 4.12 5.08
CA TYR A 284 9.61 4.59 4.13
C TYR A 284 9.38 6.06 3.72
N CYS A 285 8.13 6.42 3.40
CA CYS A 285 7.78 7.80 3.04
C CYS A 285 8.07 8.77 4.19
N GLU A 286 7.68 8.43 5.42
CA GLU A 286 7.91 9.27 6.59
C GLU A 286 9.39 9.41 6.94
N ILE A 287 10.17 8.32 6.85
CA ILE A 287 11.63 8.37 7.06
C ILE A 287 12.29 9.30 6.02
N TYR A 288 11.84 9.23 4.76
CA TYR A 288 12.39 10.12 3.74
C TYR A 288 12.02 11.60 3.97
N LEU A 289 10.79 11.87 4.38
CA LEU A 289 10.37 13.24 4.75
C LEU A 289 11.14 13.78 5.95
N MET A 290 11.37 12.94 6.94
CA MET A 290 12.22 13.25 8.09
C MET A 290 13.67 13.58 7.67
N TYR A 291 14.21 12.84 6.69
CA TYR A 291 15.53 13.11 6.12
C TYR A 291 15.63 14.48 5.46
N VAL A 292 14.64 14.85 4.66
CA VAL A 292 14.63 16.17 3.99
C VAL A 292 14.20 17.31 4.92
N GLY A 293 13.65 17.00 6.09
CA GLY A 293 13.16 17.97 7.06
C GLY A 293 11.76 18.50 6.77
N ALA A 294 10.92 17.72 6.11
CA ALA A 294 9.55 18.06 5.76
C ALA A 294 8.56 17.79 6.91
N ARG A 295 7.29 18.04 6.67
CA ARG A 295 6.21 17.96 7.67
C ARG A 295 5.32 16.75 7.43
N ILE A 296 4.90 16.12 8.53
CA ILE A 296 3.97 14.99 8.54
C ILE A 296 2.75 15.39 9.34
N GLY A 297 1.57 15.44 8.71
CA GLY A 297 0.29 15.64 9.41
C GLY A 297 -0.42 14.30 9.52
N PHE A 298 -0.88 13.95 10.70
CA PHE A 298 -1.65 12.72 10.93
C PHE A 298 -3.13 12.95 10.67
N TYR A 299 -3.80 11.95 10.09
CA TYR A 299 -5.25 11.99 9.91
C TYR A 299 -6.00 11.76 11.24
N SER A 300 -7.29 12.01 11.25
CA SER A 300 -8.15 11.90 12.44
C SER A 300 -8.36 10.46 12.97
N GLY A 301 -7.71 9.46 12.39
CA GLY A 301 -7.90 8.04 12.72
C GLY A 301 -9.10 7.39 12.02
N ASN A 302 -9.94 8.16 11.33
CA ASN A 302 -11.11 7.66 10.60
C ASN A 302 -10.91 7.79 9.08
N ILE A 303 -10.78 6.66 8.39
CA ILE A 303 -10.56 6.63 6.93
C ILE A 303 -11.71 7.24 6.13
N THR A 304 -12.93 7.27 6.68
CA THR A 304 -14.10 7.85 6.00
C THR A 304 -14.04 9.37 5.93
N THR A 305 -13.32 10.01 6.84
CA THR A 305 -13.16 11.47 6.95
C THR A 305 -11.81 11.99 6.39
N VAL A 306 -10.97 11.12 5.82
CA VAL A 306 -9.66 11.50 5.24
C VAL A 306 -9.75 12.67 4.24
N SER A 307 -10.87 12.80 3.52
CA SER A 307 -11.05 13.95 2.61
C SER A 307 -11.16 15.29 3.35
N GLU A 308 -11.55 15.28 4.62
CA GLU A 308 -11.63 16.47 5.48
C GLU A 308 -10.24 16.79 6.02
N ASP A 309 -9.51 15.78 6.48
CA ASP A 309 -8.10 15.91 6.88
C ASP A 309 -7.25 16.49 5.74
N LEU A 310 -7.41 15.97 4.51
CA LEU A 310 -6.72 16.48 3.30
C LEU A 310 -7.06 17.95 3.02
N ARG A 311 -8.33 18.36 3.21
CA ARG A 311 -8.73 19.77 3.02
C ARG A 311 -8.12 20.70 4.05
N MET A 312 -7.99 20.23 5.30
CA MET A 312 -7.44 21.01 6.41
C MET A 312 -5.92 21.12 6.33
N LEU A 313 -5.23 20.00 6.17
CA LEU A 313 -3.76 19.94 6.12
C LEU A 313 -3.21 20.57 4.85
N ARG A 314 -3.89 20.40 3.73
CA ARG A 314 -3.47 20.87 2.40
C ARG A 314 -2.08 20.35 2.01
N PRO A 315 -1.90 19.02 1.94
CA PRO A 315 -0.61 18.41 1.66
C PRO A 315 -0.10 18.82 0.27
N THR A 316 1.22 18.74 0.09
CA THR A 316 1.91 19.01 -1.19
C THR A 316 2.29 17.70 -1.90
N ILE A 317 2.45 16.61 -1.14
CA ILE A 317 2.69 15.27 -1.64
C ILE A 317 1.49 14.41 -1.23
N PHE A 318 1.02 13.59 -2.16
CA PHE A 318 -0.08 12.67 -1.92
C PHE A 318 0.41 11.23 -2.17
N THR A 319 0.59 10.47 -1.10
CA THR A 319 0.83 9.04 -1.16
C THR A 319 -0.50 8.33 -1.37
N SER A 320 -0.52 7.32 -2.24
CA SER A 320 -1.76 6.66 -2.61
C SER A 320 -1.54 5.20 -3.02
N VAL A 321 -2.64 4.48 -3.09
CA VAL A 321 -2.73 3.15 -3.67
C VAL A 321 -3.72 3.17 -4.84
N PRO A 322 -3.57 2.30 -5.84
CA PRO A 322 -4.43 2.30 -7.04
C PRO A 322 -5.92 2.26 -6.73
N ARG A 323 -6.34 1.46 -5.73
CA ARG A 323 -7.75 1.35 -5.33
C ARG A 323 -8.36 2.70 -4.91
N LEU A 324 -7.60 3.54 -4.21
CA LEU A 324 -8.07 4.87 -3.81
C LEU A 324 -8.23 5.78 -5.02
N LEU A 325 -7.27 5.75 -5.95
CA LEU A 325 -7.33 6.54 -7.18
C LEU A 325 -8.47 6.09 -8.11
N CYS A 326 -8.75 4.78 -8.20
CA CYS A 326 -9.92 4.24 -8.90
C CYS A 326 -11.22 4.79 -8.29
N ARG A 327 -11.36 4.72 -6.97
CA ARG A 327 -12.54 5.26 -6.27
C ARG A 327 -12.75 6.75 -6.51
N ILE A 328 -11.66 7.54 -6.56
CA ILE A 328 -11.72 8.96 -6.90
C ILE A 328 -12.21 9.15 -8.34
N TYR A 329 -11.66 8.38 -9.26
CA TYR A 329 -12.03 8.36 -10.67
C TYR A 329 -13.53 8.07 -10.83
N ASP A 330 -14.03 6.99 -10.25
CA ASP A 330 -15.41 6.55 -10.33
C ASP A 330 -16.37 7.59 -9.73
N ASN A 331 -16.09 8.10 -8.53
CA ASN A 331 -16.88 9.13 -7.87
C ASN A 331 -17.02 10.41 -8.71
N VAL A 332 -15.97 10.80 -9.43
CA VAL A 332 -16.01 11.97 -10.32
C VAL A 332 -16.90 11.68 -11.53
N TYR A 333 -16.74 10.51 -12.14
CA TYR A 333 -17.55 10.13 -13.30
C TYR A 333 -19.02 9.96 -12.94
N GLU A 334 -19.37 9.32 -11.84
CA GLU A 334 -20.77 9.18 -11.38
C GLU A 334 -21.48 10.51 -11.17
N ARG A 335 -20.80 11.46 -10.50
CA ARG A 335 -21.38 12.80 -10.27
C ARG A 335 -21.62 13.57 -11.55
N ILE A 336 -20.81 13.34 -12.55
CA ILE A 336 -20.86 14.04 -13.83
C ILE A 336 -21.77 13.34 -14.83
N CYS A 337 -21.89 12.00 -14.76
CA CYS A 337 -22.75 11.19 -15.62
C CYS A 337 -24.25 11.54 -15.52
N LYS A 338 -24.67 12.25 -14.48
CA LYS A 338 -26.04 12.76 -14.34
C LYS A 338 -26.43 13.83 -15.36
N SER A 339 -25.51 14.34 -16.20
CA SER A 339 -25.76 15.35 -17.21
C SER A 339 -24.86 15.14 -18.43
N THR A 340 -25.46 14.94 -19.61
CA THR A 340 -24.75 14.78 -20.89
C THR A 340 -23.85 15.96 -21.23
N PHE A 341 -24.29 17.18 -20.90
CA PHE A 341 -23.48 18.38 -21.07
C PHE A 341 -22.23 18.40 -20.18
N LYS A 342 -22.38 18.01 -18.91
CA LYS A 342 -21.22 17.93 -17.99
C LYS A 342 -20.24 16.83 -18.40
N GLN A 343 -20.74 15.71 -18.94
CA GLN A 343 -19.89 14.65 -19.51
C GLN A 343 -19.06 15.15 -20.68
N PHE A 344 -19.73 15.83 -21.63
CA PHE A 344 -19.05 16.39 -22.78
C PHE A 344 -17.95 17.38 -22.35
N LEU A 345 -18.30 18.27 -21.41
CA LEU A 345 -17.37 19.27 -20.88
C LEU A 345 -16.16 18.63 -20.16
N LEU A 346 -16.38 17.59 -19.35
CA LEU A 346 -15.30 16.85 -18.70
C LEU A 346 -14.40 16.15 -19.73
N LYS A 347 -14.99 15.45 -20.71
CA LYS A 347 -14.22 14.78 -21.76
C LYS A 347 -13.33 15.75 -22.52
N PHE A 348 -13.86 16.92 -22.85
CA PHE A 348 -13.10 17.96 -23.55
C PHE A 348 -11.98 18.52 -22.65
N ALA A 349 -12.28 18.86 -21.40
CA ALA A 349 -11.30 19.35 -20.45
C ALA A 349 -10.17 18.34 -20.18
N LEU A 350 -10.52 17.06 -20.03
CA LEU A 350 -9.53 15.98 -19.87
C LEU A 350 -8.66 15.82 -21.12
N LYS A 351 -9.26 15.87 -22.33
CA LYS A 351 -8.49 15.76 -23.56
C LYS A 351 -7.46 16.88 -23.67
N GLU A 352 -7.88 18.12 -23.42
CA GLU A 352 -6.99 19.28 -23.46
C GLU A 352 -5.90 19.20 -22.40
N LYS A 353 -6.28 18.84 -21.16
CA LYS A 353 -5.33 18.73 -20.06
C LYS A 353 -4.34 17.57 -20.25
N CYS A 354 -4.79 16.43 -20.74
CA CYS A 354 -3.90 15.33 -21.11
C CYS A 354 -2.88 15.79 -22.17
N HIS A 355 -3.31 16.54 -23.18
CA HIS A 355 -2.38 17.07 -24.18
C HIS A 355 -1.33 18.02 -23.58
N GLN A 356 -1.70 18.83 -22.57
CA GLN A 356 -0.75 19.67 -21.84
C GLN A 356 0.23 18.82 -21.02
N VAL A 357 -0.28 17.82 -20.29
CA VAL A 357 0.54 16.88 -19.49
C VAL A 357 1.47 16.09 -20.41
N ASP A 358 1.02 15.64 -21.58
CA ASP A 358 1.83 14.94 -22.58
C ASP A 358 3.00 15.82 -23.10
N LYS A 359 2.88 17.14 -22.95
CA LYS A 359 3.96 18.11 -23.17
C LYS A 359 4.71 18.54 -21.91
N GLN A 360 4.46 17.85 -20.80
CA GLN A 360 5.01 18.19 -19.47
C GLN A 360 4.65 19.62 -19.00
N ILE A 361 3.49 20.12 -19.46
CA ILE A 361 2.98 21.42 -19.04
C ILE A 361 2.03 21.22 -17.87
N TYR A 362 2.49 21.52 -16.66
CA TYR A 362 1.73 21.41 -15.42
C TYR A 362 1.20 22.76 -14.93
N ASN A 363 1.00 23.71 -15.84
CA ASN A 363 0.47 25.04 -15.51
C ASN A 363 -1.04 24.97 -15.23
N LYS A 364 -1.53 25.89 -14.40
CA LYS A 364 -2.96 26.07 -14.20
C LYS A 364 -3.59 26.60 -15.50
N SER A 365 -4.50 25.81 -16.06
CA SER A 365 -5.28 26.15 -17.25
C SER A 365 -6.65 26.70 -16.83
N PHE A 366 -7.40 27.22 -17.81
CA PHE A 366 -8.80 27.60 -17.62
C PHE A 366 -9.63 26.42 -17.06
N TRP A 367 -9.38 25.20 -17.51
CA TRP A 367 -10.06 23.98 -17.06
C TRP A 367 -9.77 23.64 -15.60
N ASP A 368 -8.54 23.92 -15.11
CA ASP A 368 -8.19 23.72 -13.72
C ASP A 368 -9.06 24.60 -12.81
N SER A 369 -9.28 25.84 -13.19
CA SER A 369 -10.12 26.78 -12.42
C SER A 369 -11.61 26.42 -12.48
N MET A 370 -12.11 26.02 -13.65
CA MET A 370 -13.54 25.79 -13.88
C MET A 370 -14.02 24.41 -13.42
N ILE A 371 -13.24 23.35 -13.66
CA ILE A 371 -13.66 21.96 -13.40
C ILE A 371 -12.81 21.32 -12.32
N PHE A 372 -11.49 21.25 -12.49
CA PHE A 372 -10.62 20.44 -11.65
C PHE A 372 -10.38 21.04 -10.26
N SER A 373 -10.50 22.36 -10.12
CA SER A 373 -10.40 23.02 -8.79
C SER A 373 -11.40 22.50 -7.76
N LYS A 374 -12.57 22.05 -8.20
CA LYS A 374 -13.59 21.46 -7.31
C LYS A 374 -13.16 20.09 -6.79
N ILE A 375 -12.47 19.31 -7.61
CA ILE A 375 -11.90 18.01 -7.24
C ILE A 375 -10.69 18.25 -6.33
N LEU A 376 -9.76 19.11 -6.77
CA LEU A 376 -8.52 19.40 -6.06
C LEU A 376 -8.74 20.01 -4.67
N ARG A 377 -9.84 20.75 -4.45
CA ARG A 377 -10.19 21.27 -3.11
C ARG A 377 -10.38 20.17 -2.08
N ASN A 378 -10.84 18.98 -2.48
CA ASN A 378 -10.95 17.83 -1.57
C ASN A 378 -9.58 17.29 -1.14
N PHE A 379 -8.51 17.66 -1.85
CA PHE A 379 -7.12 17.33 -1.56
C PHE A 379 -6.33 18.56 -1.07
N GLY A 380 -7.01 19.59 -0.58
CA GLY A 380 -6.38 20.83 -0.09
C GLY A 380 -5.82 21.75 -1.17
N GLY A 381 -5.86 21.36 -2.47
CA GLY A 381 -5.51 22.21 -3.62
C GLY A 381 -4.02 22.55 -3.78
N ARG A 382 -3.10 21.87 -3.06
CA ARG A 382 -1.64 22.13 -3.09
C ARG A 382 -0.81 20.94 -3.56
N VAL A 383 -1.43 19.78 -3.83
CA VAL A 383 -0.73 18.58 -4.28
C VAL A 383 0.06 18.88 -5.55
N ARG A 384 1.35 18.57 -5.54
CA ARG A 384 2.30 18.79 -6.63
C ARG A 384 3.09 17.54 -7.02
N LEU A 385 2.92 16.47 -6.27
CA LEU A 385 3.49 15.15 -6.53
C LEU A 385 2.53 14.08 -5.98
N VAL A 386 2.27 13.05 -6.79
CA VAL A 386 1.53 11.87 -6.35
C VAL A 386 2.45 10.67 -6.45
N LEU A 387 2.53 9.90 -5.36
CA LEU A 387 3.26 8.63 -5.31
C LEU A 387 2.24 7.50 -5.19
N VAL A 388 2.28 6.53 -6.10
CA VAL A 388 1.35 5.41 -6.10
C VAL A 388 2.09 4.08 -6.21
N THR A 389 1.77 3.13 -5.34
CA THR A 389 2.39 1.80 -5.32
C THR A 389 1.45 0.75 -4.71
N GLY A 390 1.92 -0.49 -4.59
CA GLY A 390 1.25 -1.59 -3.91
C GLY A 390 0.39 -2.46 -4.79
N ALA A 391 -0.03 -1.98 -5.97
CA ALA A 391 -0.74 -2.74 -7.00
C ALA A 391 -0.62 -2.02 -8.36
N PRO A 392 -0.87 -2.69 -9.49
CA PRO A 392 -0.94 -2.02 -10.78
C PRO A 392 -2.08 -0.99 -10.85
N ILE A 393 -1.85 0.13 -11.55
CA ILE A 393 -2.89 1.13 -11.81
C ILE A 393 -3.38 1.04 -13.25
N ALA A 394 -4.71 1.11 -13.44
CA ALA A 394 -5.30 1.11 -14.77
C ALA A 394 -4.89 2.38 -15.56
N PRO A 395 -4.45 2.26 -16.82
CA PRO A 395 -3.98 3.40 -17.62
C PRO A 395 -4.96 4.58 -17.70
N PRO A 396 -6.30 4.37 -17.82
CA PRO A 396 -7.26 5.48 -17.78
C PRO A 396 -7.26 6.24 -16.46
N VAL A 397 -7.13 5.53 -15.33
CA VAL A 397 -7.09 6.12 -13.98
C VAL A 397 -5.80 6.92 -13.80
N LEU A 398 -4.66 6.36 -14.22
CA LEU A 398 -3.38 7.06 -14.17
C LEU A 398 -3.41 8.36 -14.99
N ARG A 399 -3.92 8.28 -16.23
CA ARG A 399 -4.05 9.43 -17.12
C ARG A 399 -4.99 10.50 -16.56
N PHE A 400 -6.12 10.08 -16.00
CA PHE A 400 -7.05 10.97 -15.31
C PHE A 400 -6.38 11.64 -14.11
N THR A 401 -5.66 10.89 -13.27
CA THR A 401 -4.97 11.41 -12.09
C THR A 401 -3.95 12.48 -12.49
N ARG A 402 -3.09 12.20 -13.48
CA ARG A 402 -2.12 13.16 -14.02
C ARG A 402 -2.80 14.45 -14.52
N ALA A 403 -3.92 14.31 -15.24
CA ALA A 403 -4.67 15.45 -15.77
C ALA A 403 -5.33 16.29 -14.66
N VAL A 404 -5.99 15.66 -13.70
CA VAL A 404 -6.73 16.34 -12.61
C VAL A 404 -5.77 17.03 -11.65
N PHE A 405 -4.74 16.33 -11.18
CA PHE A 405 -3.77 16.91 -10.25
C PHE A 405 -2.79 17.87 -10.92
N SER A 406 -2.64 17.79 -12.25
CA SER A 406 -1.70 18.61 -13.01
C SER A 406 -0.28 18.57 -12.43
N CYS A 407 0.17 17.38 -12.07
CA CYS A 407 1.48 17.13 -11.47
C CYS A 407 2.02 15.75 -11.88
N PRO A 408 3.33 15.48 -11.66
CA PRO A 408 3.88 14.13 -11.81
C PRO A 408 3.13 13.13 -10.91
N VAL A 409 2.83 11.96 -11.48
CA VAL A 409 2.30 10.79 -10.77
C VAL A 409 3.28 9.67 -11.02
N LEU A 410 3.99 9.24 -9.98
CA LEU A 410 5.02 8.21 -10.04
C LEU A 410 4.44 6.88 -9.58
N GLU A 411 4.57 5.89 -10.46
CA GLU A 411 4.15 4.52 -10.20
C GLU A 411 5.37 3.72 -9.77
N GLY A 412 5.34 3.18 -8.55
CA GLY A 412 6.44 2.42 -7.95
C GLY A 412 6.09 0.95 -7.73
N TYR A 413 7.11 0.09 -7.78
CA TYR A 413 7.04 -1.32 -7.45
C TYR A 413 8.07 -1.67 -6.39
N GLY A 414 7.66 -2.47 -5.43
CA GLY A 414 8.48 -3.01 -4.35
C GLY A 414 7.64 -3.85 -3.39
N CYS A 415 8.29 -4.45 -2.44
CA CYS A 415 7.68 -5.26 -1.40
C CYS A 415 8.31 -4.97 -0.04
N THR A 416 7.80 -5.59 1.02
CA THR A 416 8.36 -5.46 2.37
C THR A 416 9.78 -5.99 2.43
N GLU A 417 10.04 -7.05 1.70
CA GLU A 417 11.34 -7.72 1.63
C GLU A 417 12.43 -6.87 0.94
N THR A 418 12.04 -5.79 0.26
CA THR A 418 12.97 -4.83 -0.35
C THR A 418 12.97 -3.45 0.34
N CYS A 419 12.29 -3.35 1.49
CA CYS A 419 12.16 -2.14 2.32
C CYS A 419 11.59 -0.91 1.60
N GLY A 420 10.92 -1.10 0.46
CA GLY A 420 10.36 -0.02 -0.34
C GLY A 420 10.50 -0.24 -1.84
N PRO A 421 10.53 0.83 -2.65
CA PRO A 421 10.54 0.72 -4.10
C PRO A 421 11.87 0.17 -4.64
N VAL A 422 11.80 -0.84 -5.50
CA VAL A 422 12.93 -1.37 -6.29
C VAL A 422 12.93 -0.82 -7.72
N SER A 423 11.81 -0.28 -8.17
CA SER A 423 11.69 0.46 -9.42
C SER A 423 10.57 1.49 -9.34
N SER A 424 10.64 2.54 -10.12
CA SER A 424 9.54 3.48 -10.33
C SER A 424 9.62 4.18 -11.69
N SER A 425 8.45 4.60 -12.18
CA SER A 425 8.41 5.60 -13.24
C SER A 425 9.04 6.91 -12.75
N LEU A 426 9.72 7.63 -13.62
CA LEU A 426 10.31 8.92 -13.30
C LEU A 426 9.36 10.06 -13.68
N ALA A 427 9.56 11.23 -13.06
CA ALA A 427 8.82 12.42 -13.45
C ALA A 427 9.08 12.75 -14.94
N GLY A 428 8.02 12.83 -15.74
CA GLY A 428 8.13 12.98 -17.21
C GLY A 428 7.92 11.69 -17.99
N ASP A 429 7.86 10.57 -17.32
CA ASP A 429 7.39 9.32 -17.91
C ASP A 429 5.87 9.39 -18.12
N LEU A 430 5.47 9.48 -19.37
CA LEU A 430 4.07 9.67 -19.77
C LEU A 430 3.43 8.39 -20.28
N LYS A 431 4.23 7.36 -20.60
CA LYS A 431 3.74 6.13 -21.20
C LYS A 431 2.83 5.34 -20.25
N GLY A 432 3.29 5.12 -19.02
CA GLY A 432 2.57 4.28 -18.05
C GLY A 432 2.56 2.80 -18.44
N SER A 433 1.82 1.98 -17.69
CA SER A 433 1.74 0.52 -17.88
C SER A 433 3.05 -0.22 -17.58
N HIS A 434 3.99 0.42 -16.91
CA HIS A 434 5.24 -0.15 -16.41
C HIS A 434 5.65 0.58 -15.12
N VAL A 435 6.53 -0.03 -14.37
CA VAL A 435 7.04 0.51 -13.10
C VAL A 435 8.45 1.08 -13.23
N GLY A 436 8.84 1.47 -14.45
CA GLY A 436 10.06 2.22 -14.73
C GLY A 436 11.35 1.42 -14.66
N ALA A 437 12.45 2.14 -14.37
CA ALA A 437 13.78 1.57 -14.23
C ALA A 437 14.07 1.11 -12.78
N PRO A 438 15.07 0.25 -12.57
CA PRO A 438 15.53 -0.09 -11.23
C PRO A 438 15.90 1.15 -10.40
N TRP A 439 15.71 1.05 -9.10
CA TRP A 439 16.09 2.08 -8.14
C TRP A 439 17.62 2.15 -8.02
N PRO A 440 18.21 3.31 -7.71
CA PRO A 440 19.69 3.45 -7.67
C PRO A 440 20.38 2.58 -6.61
N SER A 441 19.63 2.03 -5.65
CA SER A 441 20.13 1.18 -4.58
C SER A 441 20.05 -0.31 -4.88
N VAL A 442 19.54 -0.73 -6.06
CA VAL A 442 19.36 -2.14 -6.40
C VAL A 442 19.74 -2.48 -7.83
N GLU A 443 20.04 -3.74 -8.04
CA GLU A 443 20.10 -4.42 -9.33
C GLU A 443 18.88 -5.30 -9.52
N ILE A 444 18.41 -5.44 -10.75
CA ILE A 444 17.27 -6.31 -11.11
C ILE A 444 17.66 -7.18 -12.29
N LYS A 445 17.33 -8.49 -12.20
CA LYS A 445 17.32 -9.42 -13.34
C LYS A 445 16.02 -10.18 -13.41
N LEU A 446 15.73 -10.76 -14.56
CA LEU A 446 14.66 -11.74 -14.73
C LEU A 446 15.28 -13.14 -14.80
N THR A 447 14.73 -14.09 -14.05
CA THR A 447 15.17 -15.49 -14.02
C THR A 447 14.08 -16.40 -14.57
N ASP A 448 14.50 -17.57 -15.01
CA ASP A 448 13.59 -18.59 -15.53
C ASP A 448 12.58 -19.03 -14.47
N VAL A 449 11.38 -19.41 -14.92
CA VAL A 449 10.33 -20.00 -14.08
C VAL A 449 9.97 -21.36 -14.67
N PRO A 450 10.70 -22.44 -14.29
CA PRO A 450 10.54 -23.77 -14.90
C PRO A 450 9.12 -24.32 -14.84
N ASP A 451 8.43 -24.13 -13.70
CA ASP A 451 7.04 -24.57 -13.51
C ASP A 451 6.06 -23.93 -14.52
N MET A 452 6.45 -22.85 -15.16
CA MET A 452 5.67 -22.11 -16.16
C MET A 452 6.25 -22.24 -17.58
N ASP A 453 7.30 -23.03 -17.79
CA ASP A 453 8.06 -23.10 -19.05
C ASP A 453 8.49 -21.71 -19.55
N LEU A 454 8.77 -20.78 -18.62
CA LEU A 454 9.28 -19.46 -18.95
C LEU A 454 10.80 -19.48 -18.88
N VAL A 455 11.42 -19.09 -20.00
CA VAL A 455 12.87 -18.88 -20.13
C VAL A 455 13.12 -17.39 -20.34
N ALA A 456 13.74 -16.73 -19.37
CA ALA A 456 13.85 -15.26 -19.32
C ALA A 456 14.52 -14.68 -20.58
N SER A 457 15.56 -15.35 -21.10
CA SER A 457 16.28 -14.92 -22.31
C SER A 457 15.48 -15.13 -23.60
N ARG A 458 14.62 -16.17 -23.66
CA ARG A 458 13.78 -16.47 -24.83
C ARG A 458 12.51 -15.62 -24.86
N ASP A 459 11.86 -15.49 -23.72
CA ASP A 459 10.49 -14.96 -23.62
C ASP A 459 10.46 -13.49 -23.19
N ASN A 460 11.64 -12.92 -22.86
CA ASN A 460 11.76 -11.59 -22.23
C ASN A 460 10.81 -11.46 -21.01
N ARG A 461 10.56 -12.57 -20.32
CA ARG A 461 9.66 -12.70 -19.18
C ARG A 461 10.23 -13.73 -18.20
N GLY A 462 10.21 -13.41 -16.91
CA GLY A 462 10.72 -14.30 -15.87
C GLY A 462 10.38 -13.78 -14.49
N GLU A 463 10.81 -14.49 -13.45
CA GLU A 463 10.71 -14.00 -12.08
C GLU A 463 11.61 -12.79 -11.87
N ILE A 464 11.08 -11.77 -11.23
CA ILE A 464 11.85 -10.57 -10.86
C ILE A 464 12.73 -10.92 -9.67
N CYS A 465 14.05 -10.88 -9.88
CA CYS A 465 15.04 -11.03 -8.81
C CYS A 465 15.76 -9.71 -8.56
N VAL A 466 15.92 -9.37 -7.29
CA VAL A 466 16.46 -8.09 -6.83
C VAL A 466 17.67 -8.32 -5.93
N ARG A 467 18.71 -7.50 -6.07
CA ARG A 467 19.88 -7.52 -5.20
C ARG A 467 20.29 -6.09 -4.83
N GLY A 468 20.62 -5.87 -3.58
CA GLY A 468 21.09 -4.58 -3.05
C GLY A 468 20.87 -4.48 -1.55
N ASP A 469 21.52 -3.49 -0.92
CA ASP A 469 21.49 -3.32 0.54
C ASP A 469 20.10 -2.95 1.11
N SER A 470 19.14 -2.57 0.27
CA SER A 470 17.74 -2.39 0.68
C SER A 470 16.96 -3.70 0.83
N CYS A 471 17.52 -4.84 0.36
CA CYS A 471 16.90 -6.15 0.54
C CYS A 471 17.15 -6.68 1.95
N ILE A 472 16.12 -7.27 2.59
CA ILE A 472 16.24 -7.87 3.92
C ILE A 472 17.18 -9.07 3.93
N SER A 473 17.73 -9.40 5.11
CA SER A 473 18.55 -10.59 5.30
C SER A 473 17.75 -11.88 5.46
N GLY A 474 16.42 -11.79 5.61
CA GLY A 474 15.53 -12.96 5.72
C GLY A 474 14.31 -12.72 6.60
N TYR A 475 13.63 -13.83 6.91
CA TYR A 475 12.47 -13.84 7.79
C TYR A 475 12.83 -14.26 9.21
N TYR A 476 12.30 -13.54 10.17
CA TYR A 476 12.52 -13.77 11.59
C TYR A 476 12.11 -15.19 12.00
N LYS A 477 13.01 -15.90 12.69
CA LYS A 477 12.83 -17.29 13.12
C LYS A 477 12.36 -18.28 12.02
N ASN A 478 12.60 -17.97 10.74
CA ASN A 478 12.13 -18.80 9.63
C ASN A 478 13.22 -19.03 8.55
N PRO A 479 14.23 -19.87 8.86
CA PRO A 479 15.34 -20.12 7.93
C PRO A 479 14.90 -20.83 6.63
N GLU A 480 13.89 -21.68 6.68
CA GLU A 480 13.41 -22.38 5.47
C GLU A 480 12.81 -21.40 4.44
N LYS A 481 12.00 -20.43 4.91
CA LYS A 481 11.45 -19.41 4.01
C LYS A 481 12.51 -18.41 3.60
N THR A 482 13.51 -18.15 4.43
CA THR A 482 14.66 -17.32 4.09
C THR A 482 15.47 -17.93 2.95
N ALA A 483 15.79 -19.24 3.03
CA ALA A 483 16.51 -19.95 1.98
C ALA A 483 15.76 -20.01 0.63
N LYS A 484 14.42 -19.89 0.66
CA LYS A 484 13.59 -19.78 -0.56
C LYS A 484 13.46 -18.35 -1.07
N LEU A 485 13.75 -17.37 -0.23
CA LEU A 485 13.67 -15.96 -0.58
C LEU A 485 14.96 -15.45 -1.20
N ILE A 486 16.10 -15.89 -0.68
CA ILE A 486 17.43 -15.41 -1.07
C ILE A 486 18.26 -16.61 -1.53
N ASP A 487 18.76 -16.55 -2.76
CA ASP A 487 19.62 -17.58 -3.32
C ASP A 487 21.08 -17.46 -2.84
N GLU A 488 21.93 -18.42 -3.27
CA GLU A 488 23.35 -18.48 -2.89
C GLU A 488 24.17 -17.29 -3.43
N ASP A 489 23.71 -16.63 -4.50
CA ASP A 489 24.34 -15.44 -5.10
C ASP A 489 23.81 -14.13 -4.51
N GLY A 490 22.91 -14.20 -3.50
CA GLY A 490 22.33 -13.07 -2.81
C GLY A 490 21.19 -12.38 -3.55
N TRP A 491 20.59 -13.03 -4.54
CA TRP A 491 19.40 -12.52 -5.20
C TRP A 491 18.15 -12.84 -4.40
N LEU A 492 17.35 -11.81 -4.16
CA LEU A 492 16.03 -11.93 -3.56
C LEU A 492 14.99 -12.25 -4.65
N HIS A 493 14.35 -13.41 -4.52
CA HIS A 493 13.27 -13.89 -5.36
C HIS A 493 11.93 -13.27 -4.91
N THR A 494 11.37 -12.36 -5.70
CA THR A 494 10.14 -11.64 -5.31
C THR A 494 8.88 -12.49 -5.39
N GLY A 495 8.91 -13.56 -6.17
CA GLY A 495 7.74 -14.35 -6.52
C GLY A 495 6.81 -13.66 -7.52
N ASP A 496 7.21 -12.54 -8.09
CA ASP A 496 6.48 -11.78 -9.10
C ASP A 496 7.10 -11.99 -10.48
N VAL A 497 6.28 -12.24 -11.50
CA VAL A 497 6.71 -12.33 -12.90
C VAL A 497 6.76 -10.94 -13.50
N GLY A 498 7.86 -10.62 -14.15
CA GLY A 498 8.05 -9.37 -14.87
C GLY A 498 8.47 -9.55 -16.32
N THR A 499 8.47 -8.46 -17.05
CA THR A 499 8.99 -8.35 -18.43
C THR A 499 9.64 -6.99 -18.61
N TRP A 500 10.65 -6.90 -19.49
CA TRP A 500 11.19 -5.62 -19.92
C TRP A 500 10.40 -5.12 -21.13
N HIS A 501 9.66 -4.04 -20.94
CA HIS A 501 8.87 -3.40 -21.99
C HIS A 501 9.44 -2.02 -22.29
N GLU A 502 9.89 -1.81 -23.54
CA GLU A 502 10.57 -0.58 -23.96
C GLU A 502 11.71 -0.13 -23.02
N GLY A 503 12.42 -1.10 -22.46
CA GLY A 503 13.49 -0.88 -21.51
C GLY A 503 13.05 -0.72 -20.05
N CYS A 504 11.77 -0.55 -19.74
CA CYS A 504 11.23 -0.42 -18.39
C CYS A 504 10.72 -1.75 -17.84
N LEU A 505 10.75 -1.91 -16.51
CA LEU A 505 10.19 -3.07 -15.84
C LEU A 505 8.66 -2.98 -15.86
N LYS A 506 8.02 -4.06 -16.28
CA LYS A 506 6.58 -4.24 -16.18
C LYS A 506 6.29 -5.49 -15.37
N VAL A 507 5.60 -5.34 -14.25
CA VAL A 507 5.10 -6.45 -13.45
C VAL A 507 3.89 -7.05 -14.16
N VAL A 508 3.86 -8.38 -14.28
CA VAL A 508 2.79 -9.13 -14.95
C VAL A 508 1.77 -9.63 -13.92
N ASP A 509 2.22 -10.45 -12.97
CA ASP A 509 1.44 -11.00 -11.85
C ASP A 509 2.37 -11.81 -10.94
N ARG A 510 1.85 -12.35 -9.84
CA ARG A 510 2.59 -13.26 -8.99
C ARG A 510 2.69 -14.65 -9.61
N CYS A 511 3.83 -15.30 -9.51
CA CYS A 511 4.04 -16.69 -9.98
C CYS A 511 2.93 -17.64 -9.48
N LYS A 512 2.56 -17.53 -8.20
CA LYS A 512 1.53 -18.38 -7.58
C LYS A 512 0.10 -18.08 -7.96
N ASN A 513 -0.17 -16.88 -8.52
CA ASN A 513 -1.51 -16.47 -8.95
C ASN A 513 -1.78 -16.90 -10.39
N ILE A 514 -0.73 -16.88 -11.22
CA ILE A 514 -0.81 -17.25 -12.62
C ILE A 514 -1.21 -18.72 -12.72
N PHE A 515 -2.22 -19.01 -13.52
CA PHE A 515 -2.67 -20.37 -13.79
C PHE A 515 -2.59 -20.69 -15.28
N LYS A 516 -2.40 -21.97 -15.58
CA LYS A 516 -2.32 -22.49 -16.95
C LYS A 516 -3.68 -23.06 -17.36
N LEU A 517 -4.12 -22.73 -18.55
CA LEU A 517 -5.32 -23.33 -19.16
C LEU A 517 -4.96 -24.61 -19.94
N ALA A 518 -5.98 -25.40 -20.30
CA ALA A 518 -5.82 -26.71 -20.98
C ALA A 518 -5.04 -26.63 -22.31
N GLN A 519 -5.16 -25.51 -23.03
CA GLN A 519 -4.43 -25.28 -24.28
C GLN A 519 -2.98 -24.79 -24.08
N GLY A 520 -2.50 -24.70 -22.83
CA GLY A 520 -1.13 -24.31 -22.51
C GLY A 520 -0.93 -22.81 -22.26
N GLU A 521 -1.97 -21.99 -22.41
CA GLU A 521 -1.91 -20.55 -22.18
C GLU A 521 -1.89 -20.20 -20.69
N TYR A 522 -1.05 -19.23 -20.32
CA TYR A 522 -0.95 -18.73 -18.96
C TYR A 522 -1.75 -17.45 -18.77
N ILE A 523 -2.58 -17.44 -17.75
CA ILE A 523 -3.44 -16.31 -17.37
C ILE A 523 -2.91 -15.63 -16.13
N ALA A 524 -2.72 -14.31 -16.21
CA ALA A 524 -2.46 -13.40 -15.10
C ALA A 524 -3.80 -12.84 -14.60
N PRO A 525 -4.41 -13.40 -13.54
CA PRO A 525 -5.77 -13.04 -13.14
C PRO A 525 -5.88 -11.59 -12.67
N GLU A 526 -4.87 -11.03 -12.02
CA GLU A 526 -4.90 -9.64 -11.56
C GLU A 526 -5.01 -8.65 -12.73
N LYS A 527 -4.40 -8.96 -13.87
CA LYS A 527 -4.56 -8.18 -15.11
C LYS A 527 -6.03 -8.12 -15.56
N LEU A 528 -6.73 -9.25 -15.50
CA LEU A 528 -8.12 -9.34 -15.92
C LEU A 528 -9.04 -8.63 -14.90
N GLU A 529 -8.83 -8.89 -13.62
CA GLU A 529 -9.57 -8.27 -12.52
C GLU A 529 -9.48 -6.74 -12.58
N LEU A 530 -8.32 -6.19 -12.87
CA LEU A 530 -8.09 -4.75 -13.01
C LEU A 530 -8.93 -4.10 -14.11
N VAL A 531 -9.14 -4.80 -15.22
CA VAL A 531 -9.97 -4.33 -16.31
C VAL A 531 -11.45 -4.42 -15.94
N TYR A 532 -11.86 -5.53 -15.35
CA TYR A 532 -13.26 -5.76 -15.00
C TYR A 532 -13.72 -4.87 -13.82
N GLN A 533 -12.83 -4.53 -12.90
CA GLN A 533 -13.11 -3.58 -11.80
C GLN A 533 -13.38 -2.14 -12.28
N GLN A 534 -13.19 -1.83 -13.57
CA GLN A 534 -13.58 -0.53 -14.14
C GLN A 534 -15.11 -0.40 -14.34
N SER A 535 -15.87 -1.49 -14.19
CA SER A 535 -17.32 -1.46 -14.28
C SER A 535 -17.95 -0.89 -13.02
N ALA A 536 -18.86 0.07 -13.18
CA ALA A 536 -19.70 0.56 -12.09
C ALA A 536 -20.65 -0.50 -11.50
N LEU A 537 -20.82 -1.66 -12.16
CA LEU A 537 -21.68 -2.76 -11.70
C LEU A 537 -20.93 -3.71 -10.74
N ILE A 538 -19.61 -3.57 -10.59
CA ILE A 538 -18.74 -4.52 -9.90
C ILE A 538 -18.09 -3.86 -8.69
N ASN A 539 -18.39 -4.36 -7.50
CA ASN A 539 -17.69 -3.96 -6.27
C ASN A 539 -16.36 -4.71 -6.13
N GLN A 540 -16.42 -6.06 -6.24
CA GLN A 540 -15.24 -6.92 -6.15
C GLN A 540 -15.35 -8.04 -7.19
N ILE A 541 -14.22 -8.47 -7.71
CA ILE A 541 -14.14 -9.59 -8.64
C ILE A 541 -12.94 -10.46 -8.31
N PHE A 542 -13.11 -11.76 -8.46
CA PHE A 542 -12.08 -12.78 -8.33
C PHE A 542 -12.11 -13.67 -9.58
N VAL A 543 -11.06 -13.60 -10.39
CA VAL A 543 -10.91 -14.42 -11.59
C VAL A 543 -10.09 -15.67 -11.26
N ASP A 544 -10.59 -16.82 -11.69
CA ASP A 544 -9.91 -18.10 -11.50
C ASP A 544 -9.96 -18.98 -12.74
N GLY A 545 -9.09 -19.97 -12.79
CA GLY A 545 -9.00 -20.90 -13.89
C GLY A 545 -8.55 -22.30 -13.47
N ASP A 546 -8.92 -23.27 -14.29
CA ASP A 546 -8.59 -24.68 -14.13
C ASP A 546 -7.71 -25.15 -15.30
N ALA A 547 -6.68 -25.96 -15.00
CA ALA A 547 -5.77 -26.53 -16.00
C ALA A 547 -6.45 -27.46 -17.03
N HIS A 548 -7.66 -27.93 -16.75
CA HIS A 548 -8.47 -28.74 -17.64
C HIS A 548 -9.49 -27.92 -18.44
N SER A 549 -9.55 -26.62 -18.23
CA SER A 549 -10.52 -25.72 -18.88
C SER A 549 -9.84 -24.77 -19.85
N THR A 550 -10.57 -24.35 -20.89
CA THR A 550 -10.03 -23.50 -21.96
C THR A 550 -10.30 -22.00 -21.78
N PHE A 551 -10.93 -21.63 -20.67
CA PHE A 551 -11.30 -20.24 -20.35
C PHE A 551 -11.34 -20.00 -18.84
N PRO A 552 -11.15 -18.74 -18.37
CA PRO A 552 -11.33 -18.36 -16.97
C PRO A 552 -12.80 -18.16 -16.61
N VAL A 553 -13.09 -18.30 -15.32
CA VAL A 553 -14.38 -17.99 -14.69
C VAL A 553 -14.19 -16.94 -13.60
N ALA A 554 -15.28 -16.34 -13.11
CA ALA A 554 -15.15 -15.35 -12.04
C ALA A 554 -16.28 -15.40 -10.99
N LEU A 555 -15.91 -15.06 -9.76
CA LEU A 555 -16.84 -14.67 -8.70
C LEU A 555 -16.95 -13.15 -8.69
N VAL A 556 -18.16 -12.62 -8.63
CA VAL A 556 -18.42 -11.17 -8.69
C VAL A 556 -19.30 -10.76 -7.52
N VAL A 557 -18.82 -9.83 -6.71
CA VAL A 557 -19.65 -9.08 -5.78
C VAL A 557 -20.20 -7.85 -6.52
N PRO A 558 -21.51 -7.76 -6.76
CA PRO A 558 -22.05 -6.66 -7.53
C PRO A 558 -22.15 -5.36 -6.69
N GLU A 559 -22.11 -4.23 -7.40
CA GLU A 559 -22.49 -2.94 -6.82
C GLU A 559 -24.00 -2.77 -6.91
N VAL A 560 -24.68 -2.67 -5.75
CA VAL A 560 -26.13 -2.83 -5.62
C VAL A 560 -26.93 -1.78 -6.40
N GLU A 561 -26.65 -0.49 -6.14
CA GLU A 561 -27.46 0.59 -6.73
C GLU A 561 -27.32 0.69 -8.26
N PRO A 562 -26.13 0.62 -8.85
CA PRO A 562 -25.97 0.60 -10.31
C PRO A 562 -26.64 -0.62 -10.96
N LEU A 563 -26.53 -1.80 -10.33
CA LEU A 563 -27.11 -3.03 -10.89
C LEU A 563 -28.65 -3.00 -10.81
N LEU A 564 -29.26 -2.53 -9.73
CA LEU A 564 -30.71 -2.34 -9.61
C LEU A 564 -31.23 -1.37 -10.69
N LYS A 565 -30.50 -0.29 -10.95
CA LYS A 565 -30.85 0.65 -12.01
C LYS A 565 -30.76 -0.01 -13.40
N ALA A 566 -29.76 -0.85 -13.63
CA ALA A 566 -29.64 -1.59 -14.88
C ALA A 566 -30.77 -2.62 -15.04
N LEU A 567 -31.12 -3.34 -14.00
CA LEU A 567 -32.25 -4.28 -13.96
C LEU A 567 -33.59 -3.58 -14.28
N SER A 568 -33.85 -2.41 -13.68
CA SER A 568 -35.08 -1.64 -13.95
C SER A 568 -35.23 -1.21 -15.41
N ASN A 569 -34.12 -1.01 -16.12
CA ASN A 569 -34.11 -0.67 -17.54
C ASN A 569 -34.34 -1.89 -18.46
N HIS A 570 -34.11 -3.11 -17.96
CA HIS A 570 -34.26 -4.38 -18.72
C HIS A 570 -35.60 -5.07 -18.45
N SER A 571 -36.35 -4.69 -17.42
CA SER A 571 -37.72 -5.20 -17.22
C SER A 571 -38.66 -4.55 -18.21
N PRO A 572 -39.43 -5.34 -19.02
CA PRO A 572 -40.43 -4.77 -19.89
C PRO A 572 -41.47 -4.05 -19.04
N LYS A 573 -41.69 -2.77 -19.32
CA LYS A 573 -42.78 -1.98 -18.71
C LYS A 573 -44.10 -2.66 -19.01
N SER A 574 -44.58 -3.50 -18.08
CA SER A 574 -45.96 -4.00 -18.11
C SER A 574 -46.87 -2.84 -17.72
N PRO A 575 -47.90 -2.51 -18.54
CA PRO A 575 -48.80 -1.38 -18.27
C PRO A 575 -49.80 -1.60 -17.10
N ARG A 576 -49.63 -2.63 -16.28
CA ARG A 576 -50.67 -3.07 -15.31
C ARG A 576 -50.22 -3.29 -13.87
N GLU A 577 -49.19 -2.63 -13.35
CA GLU A 577 -48.89 -2.69 -11.92
C GLU A 577 -48.66 -1.30 -11.32
N SER A 578 -49.71 -0.47 -11.36
CA SER A 578 -49.74 0.82 -10.66
C SER A 578 -50.55 0.78 -9.35
N ILE A 579 -50.75 -0.37 -8.74
CA ILE A 579 -51.41 -0.49 -7.42
C ILE A 579 -50.82 -1.71 -6.67
N VAL A 580 -49.59 -1.63 -6.18
CA VAL A 580 -49.12 -2.45 -5.05
C VAL A 580 -48.15 -1.60 -4.24
N ALA A 581 -48.32 -1.62 -2.92
CA ALA A 581 -47.52 -0.91 -1.91
C ALA A 581 -46.03 -1.13 -2.09
N PRO A 582 -45.14 -0.25 -1.59
CA PRO A 582 -43.67 -0.36 -1.79
C PRO A 582 -43.19 -1.68 -1.20
N GLN A 583 -42.92 -2.64 -2.09
CA GLN A 583 -42.19 -3.84 -1.73
C GLN A 583 -40.82 -3.41 -1.21
N SER A 584 -40.38 -4.00 -0.11
CA SER A 584 -39.01 -3.83 0.40
C SER A 584 -37.99 -3.91 -0.73
N LYS A 585 -36.97 -3.05 -0.72
CA LYS A 585 -35.85 -3.16 -1.68
C LYS A 585 -35.36 -4.61 -1.68
N PRO A 586 -35.14 -5.24 -2.87
CA PRO A 586 -34.65 -6.60 -2.93
C PRO A 586 -33.34 -6.74 -2.16
N SER A 587 -33.17 -7.86 -1.46
CA SER A 587 -31.92 -8.14 -0.76
C SER A 587 -30.78 -8.36 -1.76
N LEU A 588 -29.53 -8.26 -1.29
CA LEU A 588 -28.37 -8.55 -2.16
C LEU A 588 -28.37 -10.02 -2.61
N GLU A 589 -28.88 -10.92 -1.77
CA GLU A 589 -29.09 -12.34 -2.11
C GLU A 589 -30.07 -12.50 -3.27
N ASP A 590 -31.20 -11.79 -3.24
CA ASP A 590 -32.20 -11.84 -4.32
C ASP A 590 -31.62 -11.34 -5.64
N ILE A 591 -30.84 -10.26 -5.61
CA ILE A 591 -30.16 -9.69 -6.79
C ILE A 591 -29.12 -10.66 -7.34
N CYS A 592 -28.34 -11.31 -6.48
CA CYS A 592 -27.34 -12.29 -6.88
C CYS A 592 -27.93 -13.58 -7.44
N ALA A 593 -29.16 -13.92 -7.04
CA ALA A 593 -29.90 -15.06 -7.57
C ALA A 593 -30.62 -14.80 -8.90
N ASP A 594 -30.75 -13.52 -9.31
CA ASP A 594 -31.48 -13.13 -10.53
C ASP A 594 -30.65 -13.46 -11.78
N PRO A 595 -31.17 -14.33 -12.69
CA PRO A 595 -30.50 -14.64 -13.94
C PRO A 595 -30.33 -13.43 -14.89
N ILE A 596 -31.16 -12.40 -14.76
CA ILE A 596 -31.06 -11.19 -15.56
C ILE A 596 -29.88 -10.35 -15.07
N ALA A 597 -29.69 -10.26 -13.74
CA ALA A 597 -28.52 -9.62 -13.14
C ALA A 597 -27.20 -10.26 -13.64
N LYS A 598 -27.13 -11.59 -13.61
CA LYS A 598 -25.98 -12.35 -14.15
C LYS A 598 -25.74 -12.00 -15.64
N LYS A 599 -26.78 -11.95 -16.46
CA LYS A 599 -26.67 -11.60 -17.89
C LYS A 599 -26.16 -10.18 -18.12
N ILE A 600 -26.63 -9.22 -17.34
CA ILE A 600 -26.21 -7.82 -17.42
C ILE A 600 -24.72 -7.70 -17.09
N VAL A 601 -24.29 -8.29 -15.98
CA VAL A 601 -22.89 -8.26 -15.58
C VAL A 601 -22.00 -8.99 -16.60
N MET A 602 -22.43 -10.13 -17.13
CA MET A 602 -21.69 -10.84 -18.20
C MET A 602 -21.55 -10.01 -19.47
N ALA A 603 -22.59 -9.27 -19.87
CA ALA A 603 -22.54 -8.39 -21.04
C ALA A 603 -21.52 -7.25 -20.83
N GLU A 604 -21.46 -6.71 -19.62
CA GLU A 604 -20.51 -5.69 -19.23
C GLU A 604 -19.06 -6.23 -19.26
N LEU A 605 -18.80 -7.40 -18.66
CA LEU A 605 -17.48 -8.03 -18.72
C LEU A 605 -17.02 -8.29 -20.16
N LYS A 606 -17.95 -8.73 -21.03
CA LYS A 606 -17.67 -8.91 -22.44
C LYS A 606 -17.26 -7.60 -23.10
N SER A 607 -18.00 -6.52 -22.88
CA SER A 607 -17.70 -5.19 -23.42
C SER A 607 -16.32 -4.69 -22.97
N LEU A 608 -16.01 -4.80 -21.68
CA LEU A 608 -14.72 -4.40 -21.13
C LEU A 608 -13.56 -5.23 -21.70
N SER A 609 -13.74 -6.55 -21.81
CA SER A 609 -12.71 -7.44 -22.38
C SER A 609 -12.43 -7.14 -23.86
N GLU A 610 -13.45 -6.77 -24.61
CA GLU A 610 -13.31 -6.34 -26.02
C GLU A 610 -12.60 -4.98 -26.12
N ALA A 611 -12.97 -4.01 -25.30
CA ALA A 611 -12.33 -2.71 -25.23
C ALA A 611 -10.85 -2.78 -24.82
N ALA A 612 -10.50 -3.74 -23.95
CA ALA A 612 -9.14 -4.01 -23.52
C ALA A 612 -8.35 -4.92 -24.49
N ASN A 613 -8.94 -5.35 -25.60
CA ASN A 613 -8.35 -6.26 -26.58
C ASN A 613 -7.86 -7.58 -25.95
N PHE A 614 -8.62 -8.16 -25.02
CA PHE A 614 -8.30 -9.47 -24.47
C PHE A 614 -8.36 -10.56 -25.54
N MET A 615 -7.38 -11.46 -25.49
CA MET A 615 -7.39 -12.66 -26.30
C MET A 615 -8.59 -13.55 -25.95
N GLY A 616 -8.99 -14.43 -26.83
CA GLY A 616 -10.18 -15.27 -26.64
C GLY A 616 -10.14 -16.08 -25.33
N PHE A 617 -8.96 -16.59 -24.99
CA PHE A 617 -8.69 -17.38 -23.78
C PHE A 617 -8.57 -16.53 -22.49
N GLU A 618 -8.36 -15.22 -22.58
CA GLU A 618 -8.35 -14.31 -21.44
C GLU A 618 -9.76 -13.85 -21.02
N LYS A 619 -10.77 -14.04 -21.87
CA LYS A 619 -12.14 -13.59 -21.62
C LYS A 619 -12.86 -14.51 -20.65
N VAL A 620 -13.35 -13.99 -19.54
CA VAL A 620 -14.24 -14.70 -18.62
C VAL A 620 -15.50 -15.13 -19.35
N LYS A 621 -15.86 -16.43 -19.27
CA LYS A 621 -17.01 -17.01 -19.99
C LYS A 621 -18.21 -17.31 -19.10
N ASN A 622 -17.99 -17.44 -17.79
CA ASN A 622 -19.07 -17.63 -16.83
C ASN A 622 -18.75 -16.96 -15.50
N ILE A 623 -19.78 -16.51 -14.80
CA ILE A 623 -19.65 -15.87 -13.48
C ILE A 623 -20.67 -16.42 -12.48
N LYS A 624 -20.32 -16.31 -11.22
CA LYS A 624 -21.27 -16.40 -10.11
C LYS A 624 -21.34 -15.03 -9.40
N LEU A 625 -22.52 -14.49 -9.28
CA LEU A 625 -22.76 -13.35 -8.39
C LEU A 625 -22.81 -13.87 -6.96
N ILE A 626 -22.14 -13.22 -6.05
CA ILE A 626 -22.07 -13.56 -4.62
C ILE A 626 -22.46 -12.35 -3.77
N SER A 627 -23.26 -12.61 -2.73
CA SER A 627 -23.79 -11.58 -1.82
C SER A 627 -22.83 -11.27 -0.67
N GLU A 628 -21.92 -12.19 -0.35
CA GLU A 628 -20.92 -11.99 0.71
C GLU A 628 -19.69 -11.26 0.15
N PRO A 629 -19.44 -9.98 0.55
CA PRO A 629 -18.23 -9.28 0.12
C PRO A 629 -16.96 -9.93 0.70
N PHE A 630 -15.86 -9.88 -0.04
CA PHE A 630 -14.56 -10.21 0.52
C PHE A 630 -14.19 -9.19 1.58
N SER A 631 -13.82 -9.65 2.76
CA SER A 631 -13.42 -8.81 3.89
C SER A 631 -12.26 -9.44 4.66
N ILE A 632 -11.67 -8.68 5.55
CA ILE A 632 -10.64 -9.16 6.47
C ILE A 632 -11.27 -10.11 7.48
N ASP A 633 -12.48 -9.81 7.95
CA ASP A 633 -13.21 -10.59 8.96
C ASP A 633 -13.50 -12.02 8.50
N ASN A 634 -13.82 -12.21 7.21
CA ASN A 634 -14.00 -13.54 6.63
C ASN A 634 -12.70 -14.13 6.02
N SER A 635 -11.57 -13.50 6.28
CA SER A 635 -10.23 -13.92 5.82
C SER A 635 -10.06 -13.97 4.29
N MET A 636 -10.99 -13.42 3.53
CA MET A 636 -10.90 -13.35 2.06
C MET A 636 -10.12 -12.12 1.56
N LEU A 637 -9.84 -11.15 2.45
CA LEU A 637 -8.86 -10.09 2.21
C LEU A 637 -7.72 -10.19 3.23
N THR A 638 -6.53 -9.80 2.79
CA THR A 638 -5.39 -9.58 3.68
C THR A 638 -5.57 -8.28 4.48
N PRO A 639 -4.81 -8.04 5.57
CA PRO A 639 -4.83 -6.75 6.28
C PRO A 639 -4.57 -5.54 5.38
N THR A 640 -3.82 -5.73 4.29
CA THR A 640 -3.59 -4.72 3.25
C THR A 640 -4.68 -4.68 2.17
N GLN A 641 -5.84 -5.30 2.42
CA GLN A 641 -7.02 -5.35 1.54
C GLN A 641 -6.77 -6.01 0.17
N LYS A 642 -5.74 -6.83 0.02
CA LYS A 642 -5.52 -7.66 -1.17
C LYS A 642 -6.32 -8.96 -1.05
N VAL A 643 -6.81 -9.48 -2.18
CA VAL A 643 -7.56 -10.74 -2.20
C VAL A 643 -6.67 -11.91 -1.75
N ALA A 644 -7.09 -12.61 -0.72
CA ALA A 644 -6.46 -13.83 -0.23
C ALA A 644 -6.93 -15.02 -1.09
N ARG A 645 -6.35 -15.16 -2.30
CA ARG A 645 -6.79 -16.12 -3.33
C ARG A 645 -7.00 -17.55 -2.80
N PRO A 646 -6.09 -18.13 -1.97
CA PRO A 646 -6.31 -19.47 -1.43
C PRO A 646 -7.56 -19.58 -0.54
N ALA A 647 -7.87 -18.52 0.24
CA ALA A 647 -9.05 -18.51 1.09
C ALA A 647 -10.34 -18.43 0.26
N VAL A 648 -10.36 -17.57 -0.77
CA VAL A 648 -11.49 -17.45 -1.70
C VAL A 648 -11.72 -18.77 -2.44
N ARG A 649 -10.66 -19.40 -3.00
CA ARG A 649 -10.75 -20.70 -3.67
C ARG A 649 -11.31 -21.78 -2.75
N LYS A 650 -10.85 -21.82 -1.49
CA LYS A 650 -11.33 -22.80 -0.51
C LYS A 650 -12.81 -22.57 -0.16
N ARG A 651 -13.20 -21.30 0.02
CA ARG A 651 -14.58 -20.92 0.40
C ARG A 651 -15.59 -21.22 -0.69
N TYR A 652 -15.21 -21.00 -1.97
CA TYR A 652 -16.09 -21.09 -3.14
C TYR A 652 -15.69 -22.22 -4.10
N ALA A 653 -15.08 -23.30 -3.58
CA ALA A 653 -14.56 -24.39 -4.42
C ALA A 653 -15.66 -25.07 -5.26
N GLU A 654 -16.84 -25.30 -4.67
CA GLU A 654 -17.98 -25.93 -5.35
C GLU A 654 -18.55 -25.02 -6.44
N GLU A 655 -18.70 -23.73 -6.14
CA GLU A 655 -19.20 -22.72 -7.08
C GLU A 655 -18.29 -22.59 -8.29
N LEU A 656 -16.98 -22.53 -8.07
CA LEU A 656 -15.99 -22.45 -9.16
C LEU A 656 -16.06 -23.68 -10.07
N VAL A 657 -16.17 -24.88 -9.52
CA VAL A 657 -16.35 -26.11 -10.30
C VAL A 657 -17.67 -26.11 -11.07
N ASN A 658 -18.76 -25.63 -10.46
CA ASN A 658 -20.07 -25.60 -11.09
C ASN A 658 -20.14 -24.64 -12.26
N LEU A 659 -19.37 -23.53 -12.23
CA LEU A 659 -19.28 -22.56 -13.33
C LEU A 659 -18.78 -23.20 -14.63
N TYR A 660 -17.91 -24.19 -14.56
CA TYR A 660 -17.45 -24.97 -15.73
C TYR A 660 -18.49 -25.99 -16.21
N LYS A 661 -19.27 -26.59 -15.30
CA LYS A 661 -20.33 -27.56 -15.67
C LYS A 661 -21.50 -26.86 -16.40
N GLU A 662 -21.81 -25.63 -16.05
CA GLU A 662 -22.86 -24.82 -16.71
C GLU A 662 -22.48 -24.44 -18.15
N HIS A 663 -21.21 -24.44 -18.49
CA HIS A 663 -20.68 -24.21 -19.84
C HIS A 663 -19.84 -25.42 -20.27
N PRO A 664 -20.47 -26.56 -20.63
CA PRO A 664 -19.71 -27.67 -21.20
C PRO A 664 -19.00 -27.18 -22.47
N VAL A 665 -17.67 -27.39 -22.49
CA VAL A 665 -16.86 -27.14 -23.69
C VAL A 665 -17.54 -27.89 -24.83
N ALA A 666 -17.95 -27.18 -25.87
CA ALA A 666 -18.35 -27.83 -27.11
C ALA A 666 -17.14 -28.65 -27.55
N GLN A 667 -17.31 -30.01 -27.53
CA GLN A 667 -16.32 -30.95 -27.98
C GLN A 667 -15.96 -30.74 -29.45
#